data_d361140d0d33c9ff31f6e7536659e3e5
#
_entry.id   d361140d0d33c9ff31f6e7536659e3e5
#
_cell.length_a   1.000
_cell.length_b   1.000
_cell.length_c   1.000
_cell.angle_alpha   90.00
_cell.angle_beta   90.00
_cell.angle_gamma   90.00
#
_symmetry.space_group_name_H-M   'P 1'
#
loop_
_entity.id
_entity.type
_entity.pdbx_description
1 polymer ?
#
loop_
_entity_poly.entity_id
_entity_poly.type
_entity_poly.pdbx_seq_one_letter_code
_entity_poly.pdbx_strand_id
1 'polypeptide(L)'
;MKLVQLSIRTLYRFKIYTAINILGLALSLACVIIISRYVKQENDVDCYSPNKDRIGIMVQEYKDDNNKTAVIGGPLEDADIEAMSTFVWFNKDYIIKEEKHIDVETIVADSLFLIVTDFPMKYGKAESWAASPQTAFITEELSEKLFGNINSIGKTIEYSTGDPLTVTGVIGKDRGKRSLHFDLLVPETLQKDWEFRFPMKMALIHKGASFTKINARHAAFRQSPRAADVEFRYQLLPMREVYFHPAIDVWQDMLQRGNLPQLHLLALVAVLILIVGIFNFMSLYTVVLLKRSKEFGLKKVFGNNSAQLFSQLYIENLCLTLVSLFIAWFLVEISAFPLNKYFDVIQQPNGIFDIGITIAILILLPLTASIYPFFKFKYNTPIHSLRKIGSGEKSSVVRNLYLSIQYIVAFILIVVSMFFAKQLYEMTHIDLGYDTDSIVKVHFERYERKQPTTEAEYLKQTSLRKASKENISTAMNASPLFTAWNYSLSPYEYFTESPVLFRKFGETNFKQLYCIPITEEEIRFHGFRLSQGRLWDADIDHEGEAKLILNQKAMQLFGLESAINARLEPQQPLWPRRDLNPYQIIGIVEDFYCGHLSQPVLPIAFIYGETYLSQIPLQAKIAPGHQKDAVAFLENLHNDNADGAFNYTFAKQEVENLYKSDKQITITYSFFAFMAILISSIALFGLSLFDIQQRYREIAIRKVHGATHKEILLLSLIHI
;
A
#
# COMPACT_ATOMS: atom_id res chain seq x y z
N MET A 1 21.50 5.10 44.89
CA MET A 1 22.49 6.13 44.49
C MET A 1 23.91 5.58 44.28
N LYS A 2 24.54 4.84 45.20
CA LYS A 2 25.95 4.35 45.04
C LYS A 2 26.18 3.46 43.80
N LEU A 3 25.25 2.56 43.45
CA LEU A 3 25.37 1.69 42.28
C LEU A 3 25.29 2.47 40.97
N VAL A 4 24.40 3.45 40.86
CA VAL A 4 24.28 4.31 39.66
C VAL A 4 25.57 5.15 39.46
N GLN A 5 26.12 5.72 40.50
CA GLN A 5 27.39 6.46 40.42
C GLN A 5 28.54 5.54 39.97
N LEU A 6 28.58 4.30 40.49
CA LEU A 6 29.56 3.30 40.07
C LEU A 6 29.41 2.96 38.59
N SER A 7 28.17 2.77 38.14
CA SER A 7 27.87 2.49 36.74
C SER A 7 28.33 3.62 35.83
N ILE A 8 28.00 4.87 36.16
CA ILE A 8 28.43 6.04 35.36
C ILE A 8 29.96 6.14 35.30
N ARG A 9 30.67 5.95 36.40
CA ARG A 9 32.15 5.95 36.37
C ARG A 9 32.72 4.85 35.50
N THR A 10 32.11 3.68 35.51
CA THR A 10 32.52 2.55 34.65
C THR A 10 32.32 2.85 33.17
N LEU A 11 31.16 3.41 32.82
CA LEU A 11 30.83 3.80 31.44
C LEU A 11 31.81 4.86 30.93
N TYR A 12 32.16 5.85 31.76
CA TYR A 12 33.14 6.88 31.40
C TYR A 12 34.55 6.34 31.22
N ARG A 13 34.95 5.34 32.01
CA ARG A 13 36.27 4.68 31.90
C ARG A 13 36.43 3.96 30.55
N PHE A 14 35.36 3.41 29.97
CA PHE A 14 35.37 2.70 28.70
C PHE A 14 34.62 3.47 27.60
N LYS A 15 34.79 4.79 27.53
CA LYS A 15 34.02 5.75 26.75
C LYS A 15 33.83 5.35 25.30
N ILE A 16 34.86 4.84 24.60
CA ILE A 16 34.77 4.44 23.17
C ILE A 16 33.84 3.26 22.99
N TYR A 17 34.00 2.19 23.78
CA TYR A 17 33.13 1.01 23.72
C TYR A 17 31.70 1.35 24.12
N THR A 18 31.56 2.19 25.13
CA THR A 18 30.26 2.69 25.58
C THR A 18 29.57 3.50 24.49
N ALA A 19 30.26 4.41 23.81
CA ALA A 19 29.70 5.20 22.71
C ALA A 19 29.29 4.33 21.52
N ILE A 20 30.15 3.41 21.09
CA ILE A 20 29.86 2.48 20.00
C ILE A 20 28.63 1.62 20.35
N ASN A 21 28.56 1.14 21.59
CA ASN A 21 27.45 0.32 22.06
C ASN A 21 26.12 1.08 22.12
N ILE A 22 26.15 2.31 22.64
CA ILE A 22 25.00 3.19 22.70
C ILE A 22 24.49 3.52 21.28
N LEU A 23 25.38 3.89 20.34
CA LEU A 23 25.01 4.24 18.99
C LEU A 23 24.41 3.05 18.23
N GLY A 24 25.04 1.87 18.30
CA GLY A 24 24.52 0.67 17.63
C GLY A 24 23.17 0.24 18.19
N LEU A 25 23.00 0.31 19.52
CA LEU A 25 21.73 -0.02 20.15
C LEU A 25 20.65 1.03 19.83
N ALA A 26 20.97 2.33 19.89
CA ALA A 26 20.04 3.40 19.58
C ALA A 26 19.51 3.31 18.16
N LEU A 27 20.39 3.01 17.20
CA LEU A 27 20.02 2.84 15.79
C LEU A 27 19.07 1.66 15.59
N SER A 28 19.38 0.52 16.21
CA SER A 28 18.51 -0.67 16.18
C SER A 28 17.16 -0.40 16.82
N LEU A 29 17.13 0.22 18.00
CA LEU A 29 15.88 0.55 18.70
C LEU A 29 15.04 1.56 17.91
N ALA A 30 15.65 2.55 17.26
CA ALA A 30 14.94 3.50 16.41
C ALA A 30 14.22 2.77 15.26
N CYS A 31 14.91 1.87 14.54
CA CYS A 31 14.30 1.06 13.49
C CYS A 31 13.13 0.22 14.02
N VAL A 32 13.31 -0.44 15.17
CA VAL A 32 12.26 -1.28 15.78
C VAL A 32 11.05 -0.44 16.20
N ILE A 33 11.25 0.74 16.77
CA ILE A 33 10.16 1.64 17.17
C ILE A 33 9.39 2.13 15.94
N ILE A 34 10.09 2.57 14.88
CA ILE A 34 9.48 3.02 13.64
C ILE A 34 8.59 1.92 13.04
N ILE A 35 9.12 0.70 12.89
CA ILE A 35 8.36 -0.41 12.33
C ILE A 35 7.19 -0.78 13.25
N SER A 36 7.41 -0.80 14.57
CA SER A 36 6.35 -1.16 15.52
C SER A 36 5.20 -0.15 15.53
N ARG A 37 5.50 1.15 15.42
CA ARG A 37 4.49 2.20 15.25
C ARG A 37 3.68 2.00 13.96
N TYR A 38 4.37 1.74 12.85
CA TYR A 38 3.72 1.49 11.57
C TYR A 38 2.82 0.24 11.61
N VAL A 39 3.34 -0.88 12.11
CA VAL A 39 2.56 -2.13 12.27
C VAL A 39 1.34 -1.91 13.17
N LYS A 40 1.51 -1.15 14.26
CA LYS A 40 0.39 -0.80 15.16
C LYS A 40 -0.65 0.05 14.45
N GLN A 41 -0.24 1.06 13.71
CA GLN A 41 -1.12 1.96 12.96
C GLN A 41 -1.92 1.21 11.90
N GLU A 42 -1.29 0.30 11.15
CA GLU A 42 -1.96 -0.52 10.14
C GLU A 42 -2.95 -1.53 10.77
N ASN A 43 -2.62 -2.10 11.92
CA ASN A 43 -3.54 -3.00 12.64
C ASN A 43 -4.71 -2.26 13.32
N ASP A 44 -4.57 -0.97 13.57
CA ASP A 44 -5.60 -0.15 14.23
C ASP A 44 -6.48 0.61 13.23
N VAL A 45 -6.40 0.32 11.93
CA VAL A 45 -7.30 0.92 10.94
C VAL A 45 -8.74 0.63 11.31
N ASP A 46 -9.61 1.66 11.23
CA ASP A 46 -11.02 1.63 11.63
C ASP A 46 -11.30 1.29 13.12
N CYS A 47 -10.27 1.34 13.98
CA CYS A 47 -10.40 1.01 15.40
C CYS A 47 -10.58 2.22 16.34
N TYR A 48 -10.67 3.42 15.80
CA TYR A 48 -10.68 4.65 16.61
C TYR A 48 -12.09 5.16 16.99
N SER A 49 -13.12 4.71 16.27
CA SER A 49 -14.51 5.03 16.62
C SER A 49 -14.94 4.35 17.92
N PRO A 50 -15.71 5.01 18.79
CA PRO A 50 -16.41 4.37 19.92
C PRO A 50 -17.29 3.19 19.49
N ASN A 51 -17.80 3.22 18.26
CA ASN A 51 -18.67 2.20 17.68
C ASN A 51 -17.94 1.17 16.80
N LYS A 52 -16.59 1.13 16.81
CA LYS A 52 -15.74 0.27 15.95
C LYS A 52 -16.17 -1.20 15.87
N ASP A 53 -16.69 -1.76 16.96
CA ASP A 53 -17.13 -3.16 17.02
C ASP A 53 -18.58 -3.36 16.58
N ARG A 54 -19.25 -2.27 16.17
CA ARG A 54 -20.68 -2.23 15.81
C ARG A 54 -20.90 -1.78 14.36
N ILE A 55 -19.91 -1.20 13.72
CA ILE A 55 -19.99 -0.70 12.34
C ILE A 55 -19.60 -1.83 11.38
N GLY A 56 -20.46 -2.09 10.41
CA GLY A 56 -20.20 -3.04 9.32
C GLY A 56 -20.59 -2.47 7.97
N ILE A 57 -19.94 -2.97 6.93
CA ILE A 57 -20.27 -2.67 5.53
C ILE A 57 -20.95 -3.87 4.90
N MET A 58 -21.94 -3.61 4.08
CA MET A 58 -22.62 -4.67 3.35
C MET A 58 -21.79 -5.13 2.17
N VAL A 59 -21.64 -6.44 2.04
CA VAL A 59 -20.93 -7.10 0.95
C VAL A 59 -21.78 -8.18 0.32
N GLN A 60 -21.58 -8.38 -0.96
CA GLN A 60 -22.14 -9.48 -1.71
C GLN A 60 -21.03 -10.51 -1.97
N GLU A 61 -21.17 -11.69 -1.39
CA GLU A 61 -20.26 -12.81 -1.58
C GLU A 61 -20.81 -13.71 -2.68
N TYR A 62 -19.98 -13.96 -3.70
CA TYR A 62 -20.31 -14.85 -4.82
C TYR A 62 -19.79 -16.25 -4.53
N LYS A 63 -20.59 -17.25 -4.89
CA LYS A 63 -20.18 -18.66 -4.80
C LYS A 63 -19.46 -19.03 -6.10
N ASP A 64 -18.21 -18.63 -6.19
CA ASP A 64 -17.27 -19.01 -7.24
C ASP A 64 -16.03 -19.68 -6.65
N ASP A 65 -15.17 -20.25 -7.51
CA ASP A 65 -13.92 -20.92 -7.07
C ASP A 65 -12.96 -19.98 -6.32
N ASN A 66 -13.14 -18.66 -6.42
CA ASN A 66 -12.30 -17.63 -5.81
C ASN A 66 -12.95 -16.92 -4.61
N ASN A 67 -14.19 -17.26 -4.26
CA ASN A 67 -14.97 -16.60 -3.19
C ASN A 67 -14.92 -15.06 -3.27
N LYS A 68 -15.07 -14.50 -4.48
CA LYS A 68 -15.04 -13.05 -4.67
C LYS A 68 -16.15 -12.37 -3.87
N THR A 69 -15.80 -11.24 -3.27
CA THR A 69 -16.71 -10.46 -2.42
C THR A 69 -16.74 -9.02 -2.94
N ALA A 70 -17.92 -8.55 -3.33
CA ALA A 70 -18.10 -7.17 -3.78
C ALA A 70 -18.77 -6.31 -2.70
N VAL A 71 -18.33 -5.07 -2.55
CA VAL A 71 -19.00 -4.08 -1.69
C VAL A 71 -20.16 -3.48 -2.48
N ILE A 72 -21.35 -3.95 -2.22
CA ILE A 72 -22.58 -3.48 -2.90
C ILE A 72 -23.71 -3.32 -1.88
N GLY A 73 -24.55 -2.31 -2.08
CA GLY A 73 -25.79 -2.19 -1.33
C GLY A 73 -26.82 -3.23 -1.77
N GLY A 74 -27.43 -3.91 -0.81
CA GLY A 74 -28.48 -4.88 -1.05
C GLY A 74 -29.60 -4.84 0.01
N PRO A 75 -30.68 -5.57 -0.18
CA PRO A 75 -31.78 -5.64 0.77
C PRO A 75 -31.45 -6.61 1.90
N LEU A 76 -30.63 -6.19 2.87
CA LEU A 76 -30.41 -6.94 4.11
C LEU A 76 -31.09 -6.18 5.24
N GLU A 77 -32.17 -6.74 5.76
CA GLU A 77 -32.90 -6.24 6.92
C GLU A 77 -32.75 -7.28 8.03
N ASP A 78 -32.40 -6.83 9.22
CA ASP A 78 -32.28 -7.69 10.41
C ASP A 78 -32.63 -6.91 11.66
N ALA A 79 -33.29 -7.56 12.62
CA ALA A 79 -33.72 -6.93 13.87
C ALA A 79 -32.56 -6.47 14.77
N ASP A 80 -31.36 -7.00 14.56
CA ASP A 80 -30.15 -6.61 15.30
C ASP A 80 -29.47 -5.37 14.70
N ILE A 81 -29.95 -4.80 13.59
CA ILE A 81 -29.46 -3.57 12.99
C ILE A 81 -30.16 -2.36 13.59
N GLU A 82 -29.40 -1.47 14.22
CA GLU A 82 -29.91 -0.23 14.86
C GLU A 82 -30.15 0.87 13.83
N ALA A 83 -29.20 1.03 12.87
CA ALA A 83 -29.28 2.01 11.80
C ALA A 83 -28.55 1.49 10.56
N MET A 84 -29.03 1.86 9.38
CA MET A 84 -28.40 1.57 8.12
C MET A 84 -28.36 2.83 7.27
N SER A 85 -27.19 3.15 6.73
CA SER A 85 -26.97 4.28 5.83
C SER A 85 -26.62 3.80 4.44
N THR A 86 -27.17 4.50 3.45
CA THR A 86 -26.87 4.31 2.03
C THR A 86 -26.04 5.47 1.54
N PHE A 87 -25.01 5.18 0.75
CA PHE A 87 -24.13 6.19 0.19
C PHE A 87 -23.56 5.77 -1.16
N VAL A 88 -23.12 6.77 -1.94
CA VAL A 88 -22.38 6.59 -3.18
C VAL A 88 -21.09 7.40 -3.10
N TRP A 89 -20.02 6.87 -3.63
CA TRP A 89 -18.72 7.54 -3.65
C TRP A 89 -18.32 7.91 -5.09
N PHE A 90 -17.68 9.07 -5.22
CA PHE A 90 -17.17 9.63 -6.46
C PHE A 90 -15.71 10.00 -6.30
N ASN A 91 -14.83 9.31 -7.04
CA ASN A 91 -13.39 9.54 -6.99
C ASN A 91 -12.91 10.72 -7.85
N LYS A 92 -13.74 11.14 -8.79
CA LYS A 92 -13.44 12.23 -9.71
C LYS A 92 -14.61 13.19 -9.74
N ASP A 93 -14.73 13.97 -8.69
CA ASP A 93 -15.68 15.05 -8.57
C ASP A 93 -14.91 16.36 -8.36
N TYR A 94 -15.55 17.49 -8.46
CA TYR A 94 -14.89 18.77 -8.29
C TYR A 94 -15.82 19.81 -7.67
N ILE A 95 -15.18 20.78 -7.07
CA ILE A 95 -15.83 22.01 -6.61
C ILE A 95 -15.23 23.21 -7.34
N ILE A 96 -16.03 24.26 -7.52
CA ILE A 96 -15.61 25.49 -8.16
C ILE A 96 -15.39 26.54 -7.08
N LYS A 97 -14.20 27.15 -7.09
CA LYS A 97 -13.87 28.29 -6.25
C LYS A 97 -13.07 29.31 -7.04
N GLU A 98 -13.58 30.54 -7.12
CA GLU A 98 -12.90 31.63 -7.84
C GLU A 98 -12.56 31.26 -9.30
N GLU A 99 -13.51 30.61 -9.99
CA GLU A 99 -13.37 30.10 -11.37
C GLU A 99 -12.36 28.94 -11.51
N LYS A 100 -11.80 28.42 -10.41
CA LYS A 100 -10.90 27.26 -10.42
C LYS A 100 -11.64 26.00 -10.02
N HIS A 101 -11.44 24.97 -10.81
CA HIS A 101 -11.91 23.61 -10.51
C HIS A 101 -10.90 22.95 -9.57
N ILE A 102 -11.40 22.38 -8.49
CA ILE A 102 -10.60 21.69 -7.48
C ILE A 102 -11.17 20.29 -7.34
N ASP A 103 -10.37 19.30 -7.73
CA ASP A 103 -10.74 17.90 -7.62
C ASP A 103 -10.92 17.52 -6.17
N VAL A 104 -11.98 16.77 -5.90
CA VAL A 104 -12.35 16.28 -4.57
C VAL A 104 -12.96 14.89 -4.69
N GLU A 105 -12.72 14.07 -3.68
CA GLU A 105 -13.43 12.81 -3.51
C GLU A 105 -14.72 13.07 -2.73
N THR A 106 -15.86 12.78 -3.34
CA THR A 106 -17.16 13.12 -2.78
C THR A 106 -17.94 11.87 -2.36
N ILE A 107 -18.50 11.89 -1.16
CA ILE A 107 -19.54 10.97 -0.74
C ILE A 107 -20.89 11.70 -0.78
N VAL A 108 -21.85 11.08 -1.48
CA VAL A 108 -23.26 11.46 -1.44
C VAL A 108 -23.97 10.44 -0.55
N ALA A 109 -24.62 10.89 0.52
CA ALA A 109 -25.17 10.00 1.53
C ALA A 109 -26.53 10.44 2.09
N ASP A 110 -27.24 9.50 2.71
CA ASP A 110 -28.44 9.76 3.47
C ASP A 110 -28.16 10.41 4.84
N SER A 111 -29.21 10.80 5.55
CA SER A 111 -29.12 11.49 6.85
C SER A 111 -28.48 10.65 7.97
N LEU A 112 -28.40 9.33 7.81
CA LEU A 112 -27.88 8.41 8.82
C LEU A 112 -26.38 8.18 8.71
N PHE A 113 -25.74 8.65 7.62
CA PHE A 113 -24.33 8.36 7.32
C PHE A 113 -23.39 8.70 8.49
N LEU A 114 -23.46 9.93 8.99
CA LEU A 114 -22.59 10.36 10.10
C LEU A 114 -22.92 9.67 11.43
N ILE A 115 -24.16 9.23 11.63
CA ILE A 115 -24.58 8.47 12.81
C ILE A 115 -23.98 7.07 12.77
N VAL A 116 -24.01 6.42 11.60
CA VAL A 116 -23.49 5.07 11.40
C VAL A 116 -21.95 5.06 11.42
N THR A 117 -21.31 6.01 10.73
CA THR A 117 -19.86 6.03 10.55
C THR A 117 -19.10 6.65 11.72
N ASP A 118 -19.76 7.49 12.51
CA ASP A 118 -19.22 8.12 13.73
C ASP A 118 -17.90 8.89 13.44
N PHE A 119 -17.90 9.69 12.36
CA PHE A 119 -16.76 10.56 12.06
C PHE A 119 -16.63 11.68 13.09
N PRO A 120 -15.40 12.02 13.55
CA PRO A 120 -15.19 13.06 14.54
C PRO A 120 -15.51 14.43 13.96
N MET A 121 -16.37 15.18 14.61
CA MET A 121 -16.68 16.55 14.22
C MET A 121 -15.69 17.53 14.85
N LYS A 122 -15.03 18.36 14.02
CA LYS A 122 -14.19 19.47 14.50
C LYS A 122 -15.02 20.72 14.76
N TYR A 123 -15.90 21.05 13.81
CA TYR A 123 -16.86 22.14 13.88
C TYR A 123 -18.19 21.68 13.30
N GLY A 124 -19.29 22.24 13.81
CA GLY A 124 -20.63 21.79 13.45
C GLY A 124 -21.11 20.61 14.28
N LYS A 125 -22.28 20.10 13.95
CA LYS A 125 -22.91 18.95 14.63
C LYS A 125 -23.37 17.93 13.60
N ALA A 126 -23.17 16.65 13.89
CA ALA A 126 -23.62 15.56 13.01
C ALA A 126 -25.12 15.58 12.76
N GLU A 127 -25.92 16.04 13.74
CA GLU A 127 -27.37 16.15 13.62
C GLU A 127 -27.83 17.24 12.64
N SER A 128 -26.98 18.22 12.33
CA SER A 128 -27.25 19.23 11.30
C SER A 128 -26.98 18.73 9.88
N TRP A 129 -26.46 17.54 9.74
CA TRP A 129 -26.22 16.87 8.47
C TRP A 129 -27.54 16.66 7.71
N ALA A 130 -27.53 16.95 6.42
CA ALA A 130 -28.69 16.78 5.55
C ALA A 130 -29.96 17.56 5.97
N ALA A 131 -29.83 18.57 6.83
CA ALA A 131 -30.96 19.43 7.21
C ALA A 131 -31.52 20.23 6.02
N SER A 132 -30.69 20.47 4.99
CA SER A 132 -31.06 21.14 3.74
C SER A 132 -30.26 20.50 2.58
N PRO A 133 -30.84 20.47 1.36
CA PRO A 133 -30.10 19.98 0.17
C PRO A 133 -28.81 20.76 -0.14
N GLN A 134 -28.74 22.03 0.28
CA GLN A 134 -27.62 22.92 0.01
C GLN A 134 -26.57 22.93 1.14
N THR A 135 -26.48 21.87 1.92
CA THR A 135 -25.46 21.71 2.96
C THR A 135 -24.30 20.86 2.49
N ALA A 136 -23.12 21.14 3.01
CA ALA A 136 -21.91 20.32 2.78
C ALA A 136 -21.13 20.16 4.07
N PHE A 137 -20.55 19.00 4.26
CA PHE A 137 -19.51 18.75 5.25
C PHE A 137 -18.21 18.50 4.51
N ILE A 138 -17.12 19.12 4.96
CA ILE A 138 -15.80 19.00 4.36
C ILE A 138 -14.79 18.53 5.40
N THR A 139 -13.72 17.89 4.95
CA THR A 139 -12.61 17.51 5.84
C THR A 139 -11.81 18.74 6.28
N GLU A 140 -11.12 18.63 7.40
CA GLU A 140 -10.18 19.66 7.90
C GLU A 140 -9.14 20.01 6.84
N GLU A 141 -8.64 19.03 6.08
CA GLU A 141 -7.66 19.21 5.01
C GLU A 141 -8.22 20.00 3.84
N LEU A 142 -9.42 19.67 3.39
CA LEU A 142 -10.08 20.44 2.34
C LEU A 142 -10.41 21.87 2.81
N SER A 143 -10.82 22.05 4.07
CA SER A 143 -11.07 23.37 4.66
C SER A 143 -9.81 24.25 4.66
N GLU A 144 -8.66 23.69 5.05
CA GLU A 144 -7.39 24.40 4.99
C GLU A 144 -6.97 24.74 3.54
N LYS A 145 -7.09 23.78 2.63
CA LYS A 145 -6.77 23.94 1.20
C LYS A 145 -7.62 25.05 0.54
N LEU A 146 -8.92 25.08 0.85
CA LEU A 146 -9.84 26.04 0.24
C LEU A 146 -9.78 27.41 0.86
N PHE A 147 -9.70 27.50 2.17
CA PHE A 147 -9.97 28.74 2.90
C PHE A 147 -8.79 29.23 3.74
N GLY A 148 -7.69 28.48 3.78
CA GLY A 148 -6.54 28.80 4.63
C GLY A 148 -6.87 28.76 6.13
N ASN A 149 -8.01 28.21 6.50
CA ASN A 149 -8.48 28.11 7.88
C ASN A 149 -9.29 26.82 8.07
N ILE A 150 -9.13 26.19 9.23
CA ILE A 150 -9.85 24.97 9.57
C ILE A 150 -11.36 25.24 9.80
N ASN A 151 -11.73 26.42 10.33
CA ASN A 151 -13.14 26.78 10.55
C ASN A 151 -13.71 27.48 9.31
N SER A 152 -14.43 26.74 8.51
CA SER A 152 -15.10 27.19 7.28
C SER A 152 -16.63 27.20 7.36
N ILE A 153 -17.21 27.04 8.56
CA ILE A 153 -18.66 27.06 8.72
C ILE A 153 -19.25 28.36 8.18
N GLY A 154 -20.34 28.23 7.41
CA GLY A 154 -21.05 29.35 6.78
C GLY A 154 -20.43 29.84 5.47
N LYS A 155 -19.27 29.31 5.05
CA LYS A 155 -18.70 29.61 3.73
C LYS A 155 -19.41 28.80 2.66
N THR A 156 -19.46 29.38 1.45
CA THR A 156 -20.11 28.75 0.30
C THR A 156 -19.06 28.23 -0.67
N ILE A 157 -19.33 27.04 -1.22
CA ILE A 157 -18.59 26.41 -2.33
C ILE A 157 -19.61 26.12 -3.43
N GLU A 158 -19.20 26.17 -4.68
CA GLU A 158 -20.04 25.74 -5.79
C GLU A 158 -19.69 24.31 -6.15
N TYR A 159 -20.67 23.44 -6.14
CA TYR A 159 -20.51 22.02 -6.46
C TYR A 159 -20.49 21.79 -7.97
N SER A 160 -19.98 20.67 -8.43
CA SER A 160 -19.88 20.29 -9.85
C SER A 160 -21.19 20.42 -10.64
N THR A 161 -22.33 20.30 -9.98
CA THR A 161 -23.67 20.54 -10.56
C THR A 161 -24.02 22.03 -10.75
N GLY A 162 -23.17 22.95 -10.28
CA GLY A 162 -23.42 24.39 -10.26
C GLY A 162 -24.28 24.85 -9.09
N ASP A 163 -24.61 23.96 -8.17
CA ASP A 163 -25.41 24.30 -6.97
C ASP A 163 -24.50 24.90 -5.88
N PRO A 164 -24.90 26.01 -5.26
CA PRO A 164 -24.16 26.57 -4.14
C PRO A 164 -24.40 25.72 -2.89
N LEU A 165 -23.33 25.24 -2.27
CA LEU A 165 -23.37 24.50 -1.02
C LEU A 165 -22.77 25.34 0.11
N THR A 166 -23.48 25.39 1.23
CA THR A 166 -22.99 26.01 2.46
C THR A 166 -22.31 24.98 3.35
N VAL A 167 -21.08 25.25 3.72
CA VAL A 167 -20.35 24.41 4.68
C VAL A 167 -21.01 24.52 6.06
N THR A 168 -21.62 23.45 6.53
CA THR A 168 -22.31 23.40 7.83
C THR A 168 -21.56 22.55 8.86
N GLY A 169 -20.53 21.81 8.43
CA GLY A 169 -19.69 21.06 9.32
C GLY A 169 -18.28 20.81 8.75
N VAL A 170 -17.33 20.67 9.67
CA VAL A 170 -15.97 20.29 9.35
C VAL A 170 -15.65 19.01 10.11
N ILE A 171 -15.33 17.97 9.36
CA ILE A 171 -14.93 16.66 9.85
C ILE A 171 -13.46 16.76 10.27
N GLY A 172 -13.18 16.47 11.53
CA GLY A 172 -11.82 16.51 12.09
C GLY A 172 -10.97 15.33 11.65
N LYS A 173 -9.66 15.50 11.79
CA LYS A 173 -8.75 14.36 11.62
C LYS A 173 -9.03 13.30 12.67
N ASP A 174 -9.14 12.07 12.22
CA ASP A 174 -9.20 10.93 13.12
C ASP A 174 -7.88 10.77 13.88
N ARG A 175 -7.97 10.15 15.05
CA ARG A 175 -6.78 9.76 15.83
C ARG A 175 -5.98 8.64 15.16
N GLY A 176 -6.45 8.12 14.02
CA GLY A 176 -5.82 7.05 13.28
C GLY A 176 -6.31 6.96 11.84
N LYS A 177 -5.87 5.91 11.14
CA LYS A 177 -6.21 5.66 9.75
C LYS A 177 -7.59 5.02 9.63
N ARG A 178 -8.36 5.43 8.61
CA ARG A 178 -9.62 4.78 8.20
C ARG A 178 -9.48 4.19 6.81
N SER A 179 -10.22 3.14 6.55
CA SER A 179 -10.30 2.55 5.20
C SER A 179 -11.17 3.41 4.27
N LEU A 180 -12.25 4.00 4.76
CA LEU A 180 -13.09 4.90 3.97
C LEU A 180 -12.48 6.30 3.92
N HIS A 181 -12.25 6.80 2.69
CA HIS A 181 -11.66 8.12 2.43
C HIS A 181 -12.60 9.00 1.60
N PHE A 182 -12.64 10.29 1.87
CA PHE A 182 -13.34 11.33 1.10
C PHE A 182 -12.91 12.73 1.56
N ASP A 183 -13.16 13.73 0.73
CA ASP A 183 -12.91 15.15 1.01
C ASP A 183 -14.19 15.92 1.32
N LEU A 184 -15.26 15.58 0.59
CA LEU A 184 -16.55 16.27 0.60
C LEU A 184 -17.67 15.28 0.86
N LEU A 185 -18.61 15.68 1.72
CA LEU A 185 -19.82 14.93 2.00
C LEU A 185 -21.03 15.83 1.66
N VAL A 186 -21.90 15.35 0.79
CA VAL A 186 -23.13 16.04 0.35
C VAL A 186 -24.35 15.17 0.52
N PRO A 187 -25.53 15.78 0.82
CA PRO A 187 -26.76 15.00 1.05
C PRO A 187 -27.31 14.41 -0.27
N GLU A 188 -27.92 13.25 -0.16
CA GLU A 188 -28.57 12.55 -1.28
C GLU A 188 -29.63 13.40 -1.99
N THR A 189 -30.27 14.31 -1.26
CA THR A 189 -31.30 15.21 -1.79
C THR A 189 -30.78 16.18 -2.86
N LEU A 190 -29.46 16.36 -2.97
CA LEU A 190 -28.84 17.18 -3.99
C LEU A 190 -28.80 16.45 -5.35
N GLN A 191 -28.67 15.14 -5.35
CA GLN A 191 -28.63 14.30 -6.57
C GLN A 191 -29.84 13.36 -6.59
N LYS A 192 -30.78 13.59 -7.51
CA LYS A 192 -32.02 12.81 -7.60
C LYS A 192 -31.87 11.47 -8.34
N ASP A 193 -30.74 11.20 -9.02
CA ASP A 193 -30.59 10.08 -9.92
C ASP A 193 -29.70 8.94 -9.37
N TRP A 194 -29.99 8.52 -8.13
CA TRP A 194 -29.36 7.36 -7.50
C TRP A 194 -29.57 6.04 -8.24
N GLU A 195 -30.65 5.92 -9.00
CA GLU A 195 -31.09 4.66 -9.61
C GLU A 195 -30.08 4.06 -10.60
N PHE A 196 -29.16 4.87 -11.11
CA PHE A 196 -28.15 4.44 -12.11
C PHE A 196 -26.77 4.11 -11.51
N ARG A 197 -26.61 4.19 -10.20
CA ARG A 197 -25.31 3.94 -9.55
C ARG A 197 -25.43 2.81 -8.54
N PHE A 198 -24.33 2.14 -8.26
CA PHE A 198 -24.28 1.06 -7.28
C PHE A 198 -24.20 1.64 -5.85
N PRO A 199 -25.33 1.84 -5.16
CA PRO A 199 -25.29 2.36 -3.80
C PRO A 199 -24.66 1.32 -2.87
N MET A 200 -23.85 1.81 -1.95
CA MET A 200 -23.25 1.02 -0.89
C MET A 200 -24.01 1.24 0.41
N LYS A 201 -23.96 0.27 1.33
CA LYS A 201 -24.63 0.37 2.61
C LYS A 201 -23.68 0.06 3.76
N MET A 202 -23.76 0.87 4.79
CA MET A 202 -23.12 0.64 6.08
C MET A 202 -24.19 0.51 7.16
N ALA A 203 -23.95 -0.37 8.11
CA ALA A 203 -24.89 -0.63 9.21
C ALA A 203 -24.22 -0.46 10.57
N LEU A 204 -24.97 0.08 11.51
CA LEU A 204 -24.67 0.08 12.93
C LEU A 204 -25.53 -0.98 13.59
N ILE A 205 -24.94 -2.00 14.21
CA ILE A 205 -25.68 -3.04 14.92
C ILE A 205 -25.96 -2.64 16.38
N HIS A 206 -27.04 -3.19 16.98
CA HIS A 206 -27.34 -2.96 18.37
C HIS A 206 -26.25 -3.38 19.33
N LYS A 207 -26.11 -2.71 20.48
CA LYS A 207 -25.15 -3.08 21.52
C LYS A 207 -25.38 -4.53 21.98
N GLY A 208 -24.37 -5.37 21.86
CA GLY A 208 -24.46 -6.80 22.20
C GLY A 208 -24.89 -7.72 21.04
N ALA A 209 -25.28 -7.17 19.89
CA ALA A 209 -25.49 -7.94 18.67
C ALA A 209 -24.15 -8.44 18.09
N SER A 210 -24.21 -9.45 17.22
CA SER A 210 -23.01 -10.07 16.63
C SER A 210 -23.18 -10.22 15.13
N PHE A 211 -22.20 -9.73 14.35
CA PHE A 211 -22.12 -9.93 12.90
C PHE A 211 -22.23 -11.41 12.50
N THR A 212 -21.60 -12.30 13.26
CA THR A 212 -21.66 -13.74 13.00
C THR A 212 -23.09 -14.28 13.08
N LYS A 213 -23.90 -13.82 14.06
CA LYS A 213 -25.29 -14.23 14.19
C LYS A 213 -26.17 -13.67 13.08
N ILE A 214 -25.98 -12.39 12.73
CA ILE A 214 -26.68 -11.75 11.61
C ILE A 214 -26.36 -12.52 10.31
N ASN A 215 -25.11 -12.73 10.00
CA ASN A 215 -24.68 -13.43 8.78
C ASN A 215 -25.17 -14.89 8.75
N ALA A 216 -25.26 -15.59 9.90
CA ALA A 216 -25.81 -16.93 9.97
C ALA A 216 -27.30 -16.98 9.60
N ARG A 217 -28.10 -15.96 9.95
CA ARG A 217 -29.51 -15.86 9.53
C ARG A 217 -29.66 -15.62 8.02
N HIS A 218 -28.68 -14.98 7.40
CA HIS A 218 -28.67 -14.64 5.96
C HIS A 218 -27.71 -15.54 5.15
N ALA A 219 -27.32 -16.70 5.66
CA ALA A 219 -26.31 -17.58 5.06
C ALA A 219 -26.75 -18.24 3.74
N ALA A 220 -28.05 -18.25 3.41
CA ALA A 220 -28.56 -18.90 2.21
C ALA A 220 -28.12 -18.16 0.93
N PHE A 221 -27.50 -18.89 0.01
CA PHE A 221 -27.20 -18.38 -1.32
C PHE A 221 -28.49 -18.24 -2.13
N ARG A 222 -28.57 -17.19 -2.94
CA ARG A 222 -29.66 -16.86 -3.83
C ARG A 222 -29.14 -16.80 -5.26
N GLN A 223 -29.95 -17.20 -6.22
CA GLN A 223 -29.61 -17.04 -7.64
C GLN A 223 -29.68 -15.57 -8.06
N SER A 224 -28.73 -15.15 -8.87
CA SER A 224 -28.72 -13.81 -9.43
C SER A 224 -29.88 -13.64 -10.42
N PRO A 225 -30.69 -12.55 -10.30
CA PRO A 225 -31.74 -12.26 -11.28
C PRO A 225 -31.18 -12.00 -12.69
N ARG A 226 -29.89 -11.65 -12.79
CA ARG A 226 -29.22 -11.29 -14.05
C ARG A 226 -28.44 -12.44 -14.68
N ALA A 227 -28.10 -13.48 -13.89
CA ALA A 227 -27.32 -14.63 -14.35
C ALA A 227 -27.75 -15.88 -13.55
N ALA A 228 -28.43 -16.81 -14.22
CA ALA A 228 -29.03 -17.98 -13.57
C ALA A 228 -28.04 -18.93 -12.87
N ASP A 229 -26.75 -18.86 -13.26
CA ASP A 229 -25.70 -19.71 -12.72
C ASP A 229 -24.86 -19.02 -11.63
N VAL A 230 -25.15 -17.77 -11.31
CA VAL A 230 -24.43 -17.02 -10.29
C VAL A 230 -25.22 -17.08 -8.99
N GLU A 231 -24.69 -17.77 -8.00
CA GLU A 231 -25.22 -17.78 -6.64
C GLU A 231 -24.45 -16.77 -5.80
N PHE A 232 -25.17 -15.97 -5.03
CA PHE A 232 -24.60 -15.00 -4.10
C PHE A 232 -25.37 -14.94 -2.80
N ARG A 233 -24.74 -14.37 -1.77
CA ARG A 233 -25.41 -14.01 -0.51
C ARG A 233 -24.96 -12.64 -0.04
N TYR A 234 -25.82 -11.98 0.72
CA TYR A 234 -25.47 -10.73 1.40
C TYR A 234 -24.89 -11.03 2.77
N GLN A 235 -23.81 -10.35 3.11
CA GLN A 235 -23.18 -10.41 4.43
C GLN A 235 -22.90 -9.00 4.93
N LEU A 236 -22.87 -8.86 6.25
CA LEU A 236 -22.40 -7.64 6.91
C LEU A 236 -21.00 -7.91 7.46
N LEU A 237 -19.99 -7.27 6.84
CA LEU A 237 -18.60 -7.42 7.23
C LEU A 237 -18.22 -6.34 8.24
N PRO A 238 -17.65 -6.68 9.43
CA PRO A 238 -17.16 -5.67 10.37
C PRO A 238 -16.15 -4.73 9.68
N MET A 239 -16.29 -3.41 9.86
CA MET A 239 -15.46 -2.42 9.16
C MET A 239 -13.96 -2.64 9.40
N ARG A 240 -13.57 -3.03 10.62
CA ARG A 240 -12.18 -3.35 10.98
C ARG A 240 -11.57 -4.52 10.22
N GLU A 241 -12.40 -5.42 9.63
CA GLU A 241 -11.94 -6.58 8.86
C GLU A 241 -11.79 -6.26 7.38
N VAL A 242 -12.41 -5.17 6.92
CA VAL A 242 -12.42 -4.73 5.51
C VAL A 242 -11.02 -4.44 5.01
N TYR A 243 -10.21 -3.75 5.81
CA TYR A 243 -8.88 -3.27 5.43
C TYR A 243 -7.93 -4.41 4.97
N PHE A 244 -7.98 -5.54 5.63
CA PHE A 244 -7.15 -6.72 5.32
C PHE A 244 -7.92 -7.87 4.65
N HIS A 245 -9.16 -7.64 4.25
CA HIS A 245 -9.96 -8.71 3.68
C HIS A 245 -9.46 -9.14 2.29
N PRO A 246 -9.04 -10.39 2.09
CA PRO A 246 -8.35 -10.81 0.86
C PRO A 246 -9.25 -10.88 -0.36
N ALA A 247 -10.55 -11.10 -0.17
CA ALA A 247 -11.51 -11.40 -1.23
C ALA A 247 -12.39 -10.22 -1.63
N ILE A 248 -12.27 -9.05 -0.97
CA ILE A 248 -13.05 -7.88 -1.36
C ILE A 248 -12.48 -7.35 -2.67
N ASP A 249 -13.30 -7.46 -3.71
CA ASP A 249 -13.08 -6.79 -4.98
C ASP A 249 -13.78 -5.44 -4.92
N VAL A 250 -13.02 -4.36 -4.75
CA VAL A 250 -13.60 -3.02 -4.68
C VAL A 250 -13.49 -2.40 -6.07
N TRP A 251 -14.61 -2.29 -6.72
CA TRP A 251 -14.76 -1.66 -8.05
C TRP A 251 -14.31 -0.21 -8.11
N GLN A 252 -14.05 0.39 -6.94
CA GLN A 252 -13.68 1.78 -6.80
C GLN A 252 -12.64 1.89 -5.67
N ASP A 253 -11.61 2.69 -5.85
CA ASP A 253 -10.51 2.90 -4.90
C ASP A 253 -10.93 3.64 -3.60
N MET A 254 -12.22 3.64 -3.28
CA MET A 254 -12.76 4.34 -2.12
C MET A 254 -12.33 3.73 -0.78
N LEU A 255 -12.04 2.43 -0.75
CA LEU A 255 -11.58 1.74 0.45
C LEU A 255 -10.08 1.50 0.34
N GLN A 256 -9.31 2.18 1.19
CA GLN A 256 -7.89 1.88 1.34
C GLN A 256 -7.72 0.46 1.85
N ARG A 257 -6.78 -0.27 1.28
CA ARG A 257 -6.48 -1.65 1.63
C ARG A 257 -5.08 -1.82 2.16
N GLY A 258 -4.93 -2.71 3.11
CA GLY A 258 -3.65 -3.16 3.63
C GLY A 258 -3.27 -4.53 3.10
N ASN A 259 -1.98 -4.78 3.05
CA ASN A 259 -1.43 -6.08 2.72
C ASN A 259 -0.95 -6.78 3.99
N LEU A 260 -1.76 -7.69 4.53
CA LEU A 260 -1.47 -8.40 5.78
C LEU A 260 -0.17 -9.24 5.70
N PRO A 261 0.10 -10.03 4.64
CA PRO A 261 1.38 -10.70 4.45
C PRO A 261 2.60 -9.76 4.51
N GLN A 262 2.51 -8.60 3.88
CA GLN A 262 3.58 -7.61 3.91
C GLN A 262 3.79 -7.03 5.30
N LEU A 263 2.70 -6.77 6.03
CA LEU A 263 2.75 -6.27 7.41
C LEU A 263 3.43 -7.29 8.34
N HIS A 264 3.11 -8.58 8.20
CA HIS A 264 3.76 -9.65 8.96
C HIS A 264 5.24 -9.78 8.63
N LEU A 265 5.61 -9.64 7.34
CA LEU A 265 7.00 -9.67 6.92
C LEU A 265 7.78 -8.48 7.50
N LEU A 266 7.19 -7.30 7.52
CA LEU A 266 7.80 -6.11 8.12
C LEU A 266 7.96 -6.26 9.64
N ALA A 267 6.97 -6.84 10.33
CA ALA A 267 7.09 -7.19 11.75
C ALA A 267 8.23 -8.19 12.00
N LEU A 268 8.41 -9.18 11.14
CA LEU A 268 9.53 -10.11 11.19
C LEU A 268 10.87 -9.38 11.05
N VAL A 269 10.97 -8.43 10.10
CA VAL A 269 12.17 -7.59 9.93
C VAL A 269 12.50 -6.81 11.20
N ALA A 270 11.49 -6.24 11.88
CA ALA A 270 11.70 -5.56 13.17
C ALA A 270 12.32 -6.51 14.22
N VAL A 271 11.82 -7.74 14.32
CA VAL A 271 12.36 -8.76 15.22
C VAL A 271 13.81 -9.10 14.85
N LEU A 272 14.11 -9.26 13.56
CA LEU A 272 15.46 -9.56 13.09
C LEU A 272 16.44 -8.41 13.41
N ILE A 273 16.04 -7.16 13.18
CA ILE A 273 16.85 -5.98 13.53
C ILE A 273 17.07 -5.89 15.05
N LEU A 274 16.03 -6.19 15.84
CA LEU A 274 16.14 -6.22 17.29
C LEU A 274 17.17 -7.29 17.73
N ILE A 275 17.13 -8.47 17.14
CA ILE A 275 18.10 -9.54 17.39
C ILE A 275 19.53 -9.07 17.07
N VAL A 276 19.74 -8.46 15.90
CA VAL A 276 21.06 -7.89 15.52
C VAL A 276 21.52 -6.85 16.56
N GLY A 277 20.62 -5.93 16.98
CA GLY A 277 20.93 -4.91 17.98
C GLY A 277 21.28 -5.48 19.35
N ILE A 278 20.50 -6.47 19.83
CA ILE A 278 20.76 -7.15 21.10
C ILE A 278 22.11 -7.88 21.06
N PHE A 279 22.40 -8.64 20.01
CA PHE A 279 23.67 -9.36 19.91
C PHE A 279 24.87 -8.44 19.72
N ASN A 280 24.71 -7.33 18.98
CA ASN A 280 25.71 -6.26 18.94
C ASN A 280 26.00 -5.74 20.36
N PHE A 281 24.95 -5.35 21.08
CA PHE A 281 25.05 -4.85 22.45
C PHE A 281 25.72 -5.85 23.37
N MET A 282 25.29 -7.12 23.37
CA MET A 282 25.84 -8.19 24.22
C MET A 282 27.31 -8.50 23.89
N SER A 283 27.66 -8.49 22.60
CA SER A 283 29.04 -8.73 22.14
C SER A 283 30.00 -7.68 22.72
N LEU A 284 29.68 -6.40 22.54
CA LEU A 284 30.51 -5.30 23.04
C LEU A 284 30.50 -5.20 24.57
N TYR A 285 29.35 -5.43 25.21
CA TYR A 285 29.26 -5.45 26.68
C TYR A 285 30.12 -6.57 27.30
N THR A 286 30.08 -7.76 26.66
CA THR A 286 30.93 -8.90 27.09
C THR A 286 32.42 -8.55 27.05
N VAL A 287 32.87 -7.80 26.04
CA VAL A 287 34.24 -7.30 25.94
C VAL A 287 34.63 -6.40 27.13
N VAL A 288 33.76 -5.46 27.48
CA VAL A 288 33.99 -4.56 28.64
C VAL A 288 34.07 -5.35 29.94
N LEU A 289 33.19 -6.35 30.11
CA LEU A 289 33.15 -7.22 31.28
C LEU A 289 34.43 -8.08 31.43
N LEU A 290 35.00 -8.55 30.32
CA LEU A 290 36.26 -9.30 30.35
C LEU A 290 37.41 -8.46 30.91
N LYS A 291 37.48 -7.19 30.55
CA LYS A 291 38.46 -6.25 31.12
C LYS A 291 38.29 -6.03 32.62
N ARG A 292 37.11 -6.26 33.15
CA ARG A 292 36.72 -6.07 34.56
C ARG A 292 36.66 -7.35 35.39
N SER A 293 37.06 -8.49 34.81
CA SER A 293 36.94 -9.80 35.49
C SER A 293 37.67 -9.83 36.87
N LYS A 294 38.83 -9.15 36.99
CA LYS A 294 39.55 -9.02 38.25
C LYS A 294 38.76 -8.26 39.32
N GLU A 295 38.04 -7.19 38.92
CA GLU A 295 37.16 -6.41 39.81
C GLU A 295 36.04 -7.31 40.37
N PHE A 296 35.38 -8.12 39.53
CA PHE A 296 34.33 -9.05 39.99
C PHE A 296 34.89 -10.18 40.86
N GLY A 297 36.08 -10.70 40.53
CA GLY A 297 36.76 -11.70 41.35
C GLY A 297 37.08 -11.17 42.74
N LEU A 298 37.61 -9.94 42.82
CA LEU A 298 37.95 -9.30 44.12
C LEU A 298 36.67 -9.03 44.93
N LYS A 299 35.60 -8.51 44.33
CA LYS A 299 34.31 -8.29 45.02
C LYS A 299 33.77 -9.58 45.62
N LYS A 300 33.91 -10.71 44.91
CA LYS A 300 33.47 -12.02 45.39
C LYS A 300 34.29 -12.49 46.60
N VAL A 301 35.60 -12.24 46.64
CA VAL A 301 36.45 -12.51 47.81
C VAL A 301 36.03 -11.68 49.02
N PHE A 302 35.60 -10.44 48.80
CA PHE A 302 35.09 -9.53 49.85
C PHE A 302 33.61 -9.77 50.21
N GLY A 303 33.01 -10.91 49.82
CA GLY A 303 31.68 -11.34 50.26
C GLY A 303 30.50 -10.79 49.45
N ASN A 304 30.72 -10.32 48.21
CA ASN A 304 29.63 -9.88 47.36
C ASN A 304 28.73 -11.09 46.98
N ASN A 305 27.43 -11.00 47.30
CA ASN A 305 26.48 -12.09 47.00
C ASN A 305 25.98 -12.04 45.53
N SER A 306 25.34 -13.14 45.12
CA SER A 306 24.83 -13.26 43.72
C SER A 306 23.77 -12.20 43.35
N ALA A 307 22.93 -11.79 44.30
CA ALA A 307 21.92 -10.75 44.07
C ALA A 307 22.53 -9.37 43.82
N GLN A 308 23.57 -9.05 44.58
CA GLN A 308 24.31 -7.78 44.41
C GLN A 308 25.06 -7.74 43.09
N LEU A 309 25.62 -8.88 42.65
CA LEU A 309 26.26 -8.99 41.35
C LEU A 309 25.23 -8.78 40.22
N PHE A 310 24.07 -9.44 40.28
CA PHE A 310 23.01 -9.28 39.32
C PHE A 310 22.48 -7.85 39.26
N SER A 311 22.18 -7.25 40.43
CA SER A 311 21.68 -5.87 40.49
C SER A 311 22.69 -4.87 39.91
N GLN A 312 23.98 -5.08 40.11
CA GLN A 312 25.02 -4.23 39.53
C GLN A 312 24.99 -4.35 37.98
N LEU A 313 25.00 -5.55 37.43
CA LEU A 313 24.98 -5.77 36.01
C LEU A 313 23.70 -5.22 35.37
N TYR A 314 22.56 -5.44 36.04
CA TYR A 314 21.27 -4.95 35.56
C TYR A 314 21.22 -3.41 35.52
N ILE A 315 21.66 -2.73 36.59
CA ILE A 315 21.66 -1.28 36.64
C ILE A 315 22.65 -0.66 35.62
N GLU A 316 23.81 -1.30 35.39
CA GLU A 316 24.76 -0.87 34.36
C GLU A 316 24.10 -0.95 32.96
N ASN A 317 23.44 -2.06 32.63
CA ASN A 317 22.72 -2.25 31.36
C ASN A 317 21.50 -1.33 31.25
N LEU A 318 20.78 -1.07 32.36
CA LEU A 318 19.65 -0.14 32.39
C LEU A 318 20.10 1.29 32.06
N CYS A 319 21.22 1.74 32.60
CA CYS A 319 21.77 3.07 32.28
C CYS A 319 22.14 3.20 30.79
N LEU A 320 22.77 2.16 30.23
CA LEU A 320 23.08 2.11 28.77
C LEU A 320 21.83 2.14 27.93
N THR A 321 20.83 1.32 28.28
CA THR A 321 19.56 1.24 27.56
C THR A 321 18.80 2.56 27.62
N LEU A 322 18.78 3.25 28.79
CA LEU A 322 18.13 4.55 28.93
C LEU A 322 18.73 5.59 27.97
N VAL A 323 20.07 5.71 27.94
CA VAL A 323 20.73 6.65 27.03
C VAL A 323 20.50 6.28 25.56
N SER A 324 20.60 4.99 25.22
CA SER A 324 20.34 4.52 23.87
C SER A 324 18.90 4.77 23.44
N LEU A 325 17.94 4.55 24.33
CA LEU A 325 16.52 4.75 24.06
C LEU A 325 16.18 6.23 23.87
N PHE A 326 16.80 7.12 24.67
CA PHE A 326 16.66 8.56 24.48
C PHE A 326 17.15 9.00 23.09
N ILE A 327 18.31 8.50 22.65
CA ILE A 327 18.84 8.78 21.31
C ILE A 327 17.93 8.12 20.24
N ALA A 328 17.42 6.92 20.49
CA ALA A 328 16.50 6.25 19.57
C ALA A 328 15.23 7.06 19.34
N TRP A 329 14.59 7.56 20.40
CA TRP A 329 13.43 8.44 20.28
C TRP A 329 13.73 9.72 19.52
N PHE A 330 14.89 10.33 19.77
CA PHE A 330 15.32 11.51 19.00
C PHE A 330 15.48 11.20 17.51
N LEU A 331 16.05 10.03 17.17
CA LEU A 331 16.16 9.57 15.77
C LEU A 331 14.79 9.30 15.14
N VAL A 332 13.85 8.72 15.89
CA VAL A 332 12.47 8.49 15.43
C VAL A 332 11.80 9.80 15.04
N GLU A 333 11.86 10.82 15.93
CA GLU A 333 11.22 12.12 15.66
C GLU A 333 11.87 12.87 14.48
N ILE A 334 13.21 12.85 14.37
CA ILE A 334 13.90 13.46 13.21
C ILE A 334 13.56 12.73 11.91
N SER A 335 13.41 11.41 11.95
CA SER A 335 13.09 10.61 10.74
C SER A 335 11.64 10.73 10.28
N ALA A 336 10.74 11.27 11.10
CA ALA A 336 9.32 11.37 10.76
C ALA A 336 9.07 12.17 9.47
N PHE A 337 9.73 13.34 9.32
CA PHE A 337 9.57 14.17 8.12
C PHE A 337 10.08 13.49 6.84
N PRO A 338 11.33 12.97 6.76
CA PRO A 338 11.78 12.29 5.56
C PRO A 338 11.02 10.98 5.28
N LEU A 339 10.59 10.25 6.30
CA LEU A 339 9.78 9.04 6.12
C LEU A 339 8.42 9.36 5.49
N ASN A 340 7.75 10.41 5.93
CA ASN A 340 6.51 10.85 5.33
C ASN A 340 6.73 11.33 3.87
N LYS A 341 7.74 12.17 3.64
CA LYS A 341 7.97 12.79 2.33
C LYS A 341 8.40 11.80 1.24
N TYR A 342 9.28 10.85 1.57
CA TYR A 342 9.92 9.96 0.58
C TYR A 342 9.36 8.54 0.57
N PHE A 343 8.75 8.10 1.67
CA PHE A 343 8.28 6.72 1.83
C PHE A 343 6.76 6.65 2.02
N ASP A 344 6.09 7.79 2.10
CA ASP A 344 4.64 7.88 2.35
C ASP A 344 4.22 7.14 3.65
N VAL A 345 5.15 7.11 4.61
CA VAL A 345 4.94 6.48 5.91
C VAL A 345 4.62 7.57 6.94
N ILE A 346 3.33 7.81 7.12
CA ILE A 346 2.84 8.75 8.13
C ILE A 346 2.98 8.07 9.49
N GLN A 347 3.85 8.60 10.34
CA GLN A 347 4.00 8.15 11.72
C GLN A 347 3.08 8.94 12.64
N GLN A 348 2.00 8.35 13.09
CA GLN A 348 1.15 8.96 14.10
C GLN A 348 1.62 8.55 15.51
N PRO A 349 1.99 9.51 16.38
CA PRO A 349 2.38 9.20 17.74
C PRO A 349 1.19 8.67 18.54
N ASN A 350 1.35 7.50 19.14
CA ASN A 350 0.38 6.90 20.05
C ASN A 350 1.01 6.81 21.45
N GLY A 351 0.72 7.78 22.31
CA GLY A 351 1.38 7.93 23.61
C GLY A 351 1.29 6.69 24.52
N ILE A 352 0.18 5.96 24.50
CA ILE A 352 0.02 4.74 25.30
C ILE A 352 0.92 3.62 24.77
N PHE A 353 0.94 3.43 23.45
CA PHE A 353 1.79 2.44 22.81
C PHE A 353 3.28 2.78 22.98
N ASP A 354 3.65 4.04 22.80
CA ASP A 354 5.02 4.53 22.90
C ASP A 354 5.57 4.35 24.32
N ILE A 355 4.75 4.64 25.34
CA ILE A 355 5.10 4.37 26.74
C ILE A 355 5.22 2.86 26.98
N GLY A 356 4.29 2.08 26.45
CA GLY A 356 4.30 0.62 26.60
C GLY A 356 5.56 -0.04 26.03
N ILE A 357 5.93 0.30 24.79
CA ILE A 357 7.16 -0.22 24.15
C ILE A 357 8.42 0.26 24.86
N THR A 358 8.43 1.52 25.34
CA THR A 358 9.53 2.09 26.11
C THR A 358 9.76 1.29 27.39
N ILE A 359 8.71 1.05 28.18
CA ILE A 359 8.78 0.26 29.41
C ILE A 359 9.22 -1.18 29.12
N ALA A 360 8.66 -1.80 28.09
CA ALA A 360 9.04 -3.16 27.70
C ALA A 360 10.54 -3.26 27.37
N ILE A 361 11.08 -2.33 26.58
CA ILE A 361 12.50 -2.27 26.25
C ILE A 361 13.35 -2.05 27.50
N LEU A 362 12.97 -1.12 28.39
CA LEU A 362 13.70 -0.80 29.62
C LEU A 362 13.77 -1.97 30.61
N ILE A 363 12.80 -2.86 30.59
CA ILE A 363 12.79 -4.05 31.46
C ILE A 363 13.48 -5.24 30.78
N LEU A 364 13.09 -5.57 29.56
CA LEU A 364 13.49 -6.82 28.90
C LEU A 364 14.94 -6.78 28.41
N LEU A 365 15.39 -5.66 27.85
CA LEU A 365 16.73 -5.59 27.27
C LEU A 365 17.85 -5.62 28.33
N PRO A 366 17.81 -4.86 29.43
CA PRO A 366 18.79 -5.00 30.52
C PRO A 366 18.75 -6.38 31.16
N LEU A 367 17.55 -6.99 31.26
CA LEU A 367 17.41 -8.33 31.82
C LEU A 367 18.14 -9.36 30.96
N THR A 368 17.83 -9.42 29.66
CA THR A 368 18.46 -10.36 28.72
C THR A 368 19.98 -10.19 28.65
N ALA A 369 20.43 -8.94 28.57
CA ALA A 369 21.85 -8.59 28.52
C ALA A 369 22.62 -8.97 29.80
N SER A 370 21.96 -9.01 30.94
CA SER A 370 22.59 -9.32 32.23
C SER A 370 22.65 -10.84 32.51
N ILE A 371 21.82 -11.65 31.90
CA ILE A 371 21.70 -13.10 32.17
C ILE A 371 23.04 -13.81 31.93
N TYR A 372 23.59 -13.70 30.72
CA TYR A 372 24.82 -14.41 30.37
C TYR A 372 26.03 -13.99 31.25
N PRO A 373 26.33 -12.70 31.45
CA PRO A 373 27.40 -12.27 32.34
C PRO A 373 27.19 -12.73 33.77
N PHE A 374 25.95 -12.68 34.26
CA PHE A 374 25.63 -13.14 35.60
C PHE A 374 26.01 -14.58 35.82
N PHE A 375 25.57 -15.50 34.99
CA PHE A 375 25.89 -16.93 35.08
C PHE A 375 27.40 -17.17 34.94
N LYS A 376 28.05 -16.49 34.02
CA LYS A 376 29.50 -16.58 33.81
C LYS A 376 30.29 -16.22 35.09
N PHE A 377 29.98 -15.08 35.72
CA PHE A 377 30.71 -14.64 36.93
C PHE A 377 30.23 -15.36 38.20
N LYS A 378 28.99 -15.83 38.27
CA LYS A 378 28.47 -16.59 39.39
C LYS A 378 29.23 -17.92 39.55
N TYR A 379 29.46 -18.64 38.47
CA TYR A 379 30.09 -19.96 38.50
C TYR A 379 31.63 -19.95 38.43
N ASN A 380 32.23 -18.85 37.99
CA ASN A 380 33.68 -18.74 37.97
C ASN A 380 34.25 -18.61 39.39
N THR A 381 35.33 -19.39 39.70
CA THR A 381 36.06 -19.28 40.96
C THR A 381 36.82 -17.98 41.03
N PRO A 382 37.00 -17.34 42.24
CA PRO A 382 37.79 -16.14 42.41
C PRO A 382 39.22 -16.29 41.86
N ILE A 383 39.85 -17.42 42.08
CA ILE A 383 41.23 -17.72 41.62
C ILE A 383 41.30 -17.66 40.09
N HIS A 384 40.31 -18.21 39.39
CA HIS A 384 40.26 -18.18 37.94
C HIS A 384 40.10 -16.72 37.40
N SER A 385 39.34 -15.89 38.12
CA SER A 385 39.11 -14.50 37.76
C SER A 385 40.34 -13.60 38.05
N LEU A 386 41.20 -13.98 39.00
CA LEU A 386 42.42 -13.25 39.36
C LEU A 386 43.65 -13.67 38.55
N ARG A 387 43.74 -14.92 38.08
CA ARG A 387 44.78 -15.35 37.14
C ARG A 387 44.67 -14.60 35.84
N LYS A 388 45.84 -14.25 35.26
CA LYS A 388 45.93 -13.51 34.00
C LYS A 388 45.15 -14.24 32.92
N ILE A 389 44.11 -13.61 32.38
CA ILE A 389 43.28 -14.14 31.27
C ILE A 389 44.15 -14.13 30.01
N GLY A 390 44.88 -15.21 29.80
CA GLY A 390 45.72 -15.43 28.61
C GLY A 390 45.24 -16.57 27.73
N SER A 391 44.25 -17.34 28.17
CA SER A 391 43.77 -18.54 27.47
C SER A 391 42.26 -18.60 27.48
N GLY A 392 41.61 -17.66 26.76
CA GLY A 392 40.15 -17.55 26.78
C GLY A 392 39.46 -18.20 25.59
N GLU A 393 39.78 -19.46 25.21
CA GLU A 393 39.05 -20.18 24.13
C GLU A 393 37.54 -20.20 24.37
N LYS A 394 37.07 -20.45 25.59
CA LYS A 394 35.62 -20.47 25.88
C LYS A 394 34.91 -19.11 25.80
N SER A 395 35.62 -18.02 26.00
CA SER A 395 35.04 -16.67 25.84
C SER A 395 34.92 -16.23 24.39
N SER A 396 35.81 -16.73 23.56
CA SER A 396 35.80 -16.53 22.11
C SER A 396 34.58 -17.21 21.44
N VAL A 397 34.20 -18.41 21.88
CA VAL A 397 33.09 -19.17 21.31
C VAL A 397 31.76 -18.43 21.39
N VAL A 398 31.41 -17.89 22.58
CA VAL A 398 30.13 -17.16 22.75
C VAL A 398 30.11 -15.85 21.95
N ARG A 399 31.23 -15.14 21.92
CA ARG A 399 31.36 -13.92 21.11
C ARG A 399 31.21 -14.24 19.60
N ASN A 400 31.87 -15.29 19.14
CA ASN A 400 31.78 -15.71 17.73
C ASN A 400 30.35 -16.20 17.39
N LEU A 401 29.65 -16.83 18.34
CA LEU A 401 28.25 -17.18 18.15
C LEU A 401 27.35 -15.95 17.95
N TYR A 402 27.52 -14.91 18.77
CA TYR A 402 26.78 -13.65 18.59
C TYR A 402 27.05 -13.00 17.24
N LEU A 403 28.32 -12.95 16.83
CA LEU A 403 28.69 -12.42 15.52
C LEU A 403 28.12 -13.26 14.39
N SER A 404 28.21 -14.61 14.48
CA SER A 404 27.67 -15.48 13.45
C SER A 404 26.18 -15.30 13.27
N ILE A 405 25.40 -15.27 14.35
CA ILE A 405 23.95 -15.02 14.27
C ILE A 405 23.67 -13.64 13.65
N GLN A 406 24.39 -12.60 14.06
CA GLN A 406 24.24 -11.25 13.54
C GLN A 406 24.52 -11.20 12.03
N TYR A 407 25.58 -11.85 11.55
CA TYR A 407 25.89 -11.92 10.11
C TYR A 407 24.92 -12.75 9.32
N ILE A 408 24.41 -13.85 9.87
CA ILE A 408 23.38 -14.66 9.23
C ILE A 408 22.11 -13.83 9.05
N VAL A 409 21.68 -13.10 10.08
CA VAL A 409 20.49 -12.24 9.98
C VAL A 409 20.72 -11.10 8.98
N ALA A 410 21.87 -10.42 9.03
CA ALA A 410 22.19 -9.37 8.07
C ALA A 410 22.20 -9.92 6.63
N PHE A 411 22.76 -11.11 6.41
CA PHE A 411 22.78 -11.77 5.11
C PHE A 411 21.35 -12.09 4.61
N ILE A 412 20.49 -12.62 5.49
CA ILE A 412 19.08 -12.87 5.17
C ILE A 412 18.39 -11.57 4.71
N LEU A 413 18.57 -10.47 5.46
CA LEU A 413 17.97 -9.18 5.11
C LEU A 413 18.49 -8.64 3.75
N ILE A 414 19.78 -8.82 3.46
CA ILE A 414 20.36 -8.46 2.16
C ILE A 414 19.73 -9.27 1.03
N VAL A 415 19.64 -10.59 1.19
CA VAL A 415 19.06 -11.50 0.18
C VAL A 415 17.60 -11.13 -0.09
N VAL A 416 16.81 -10.89 0.97
CA VAL A 416 15.40 -10.48 0.86
C VAL A 416 15.30 -9.14 0.12
N SER A 417 16.14 -8.16 0.48
CA SER A 417 16.16 -6.86 -0.19
C SER A 417 16.54 -6.97 -1.68
N MET A 418 17.54 -7.79 -2.02
CA MET A 418 17.93 -8.04 -3.40
C MET A 418 16.84 -8.74 -4.20
N PHE A 419 16.10 -9.65 -3.57
CA PHE A 419 14.96 -10.33 -4.20
C PHE A 419 13.87 -9.32 -4.58
N PHE A 420 13.44 -8.46 -3.64
CA PHE A 420 12.45 -7.43 -3.94
C PHE A 420 12.94 -6.42 -4.98
N ALA A 421 14.21 -6.03 -4.93
CA ALA A 421 14.79 -5.13 -5.93
C ALA A 421 14.79 -5.76 -7.33
N LYS A 422 15.13 -7.04 -7.43
CA LYS A 422 15.07 -7.79 -8.69
C LYS A 422 13.63 -7.94 -9.17
N GLN A 423 12.72 -8.30 -8.30
CA GLN A 423 11.29 -8.43 -8.63
C GLN A 423 10.73 -7.12 -9.18
N LEU A 424 11.00 -5.99 -8.52
CA LEU A 424 10.57 -4.67 -9.00
C LEU A 424 11.20 -4.33 -10.35
N TYR A 425 12.49 -4.63 -10.54
CA TYR A 425 13.15 -4.42 -11.82
C TYR A 425 12.48 -5.20 -12.96
N GLU A 426 12.20 -6.48 -12.75
CA GLU A 426 11.50 -7.33 -13.72
C GLU A 426 10.10 -6.78 -14.03
N MET A 427 9.33 -6.39 -12.98
CA MET A 427 7.98 -5.83 -13.12
C MET A 427 7.96 -4.52 -13.93
N THR A 428 8.99 -3.69 -13.80
CA THR A 428 9.04 -2.39 -14.50
C THR A 428 9.67 -2.46 -15.90
N HIS A 429 10.27 -3.61 -16.28
CA HIS A 429 10.97 -3.77 -17.57
C HIS A 429 10.41 -4.90 -18.44
N ILE A 430 9.39 -5.61 -17.98
CA ILE A 430 8.73 -6.65 -18.77
C ILE A 430 8.01 -6.03 -19.96
N ASP A 431 7.98 -6.74 -21.09
CA ASP A 431 7.10 -6.40 -22.20
C ASP A 431 5.65 -6.68 -21.81
N LEU A 432 4.84 -5.64 -21.74
CA LEU A 432 3.43 -5.74 -21.35
C LEU A 432 2.58 -6.35 -22.47
N GLY A 433 3.10 -6.46 -23.70
CA GLY A 433 2.37 -6.91 -24.87
C GLY A 433 1.61 -5.79 -25.59
N TYR A 434 1.79 -4.53 -25.17
CA TYR A 434 1.24 -3.33 -25.78
C TYR A 434 2.12 -2.11 -25.54
N ASP A 435 1.91 -1.06 -26.36
CA ASP A 435 2.69 0.19 -26.27
C ASP A 435 2.19 1.10 -25.14
N THR A 436 3.13 1.67 -24.38
CA THR A 436 2.87 2.70 -23.37
C THR A 436 3.73 3.94 -23.57
N ASP A 437 4.79 3.83 -24.37
CA ASP A 437 5.75 4.93 -24.57
C ASP A 437 5.14 6.07 -25.38
N SER A 438 5.39 7.30 -24.91
CA SER A 438 4.95 8.54 -25.57
C SER A 438 3.42 8.69 -25.75
N ILE A 439 2.61 7.90 -25.05
CA ILE A 439 1.15 8.05 -25.06
C ILE A 439 0.75 9.00 -23.94
N VAL A 440 0.10 10.10 -24.32
CA VAL A 440 -0.55 11.03 -23.38
C VAL A 440 -2.05 10.75 -23.38
N LYS A 441 -2.66 10.83 -22.22
CA LYS A 441 -4.09 10.61 -21.97
C LYS A 441 -4.68 11.88 -21.38
N VAL A 442 -5.79 12.35 -21.98
CA VAL A 442 -6.50 13.57 -21.57
C VAL A 442 -8.00 13.31 -21.59
N HIS A 443 -8.68 13.78 -20.57
CA HIS A 443 -10.14 13.76 -20.51
C HIS A 443 -10.69 15.09 -21.02
N PHE A 444 -11.52 15.04 -22.07
CA PHE A 444 -12.24 16.16 -22.60
C PHE A 444 -13.69 16.09 -22.16
N GLU A 445 -13.93 16.27 -20.87
CA GLU A 445 -15.28 16.22 -20.33
C GLU A 445 -15.91 17.61 -20.35
N ARG A 446 -17.10 17.73 -20.94
CA ARG A 446 -17.99 18.82 -20.64
C ARG A 446 -18.88 18.40 -19.49
N TYR A 447 -18.63 18.97 -18.34
CA TYR A 447 -19.47 18.74 -17.18
C TYR A 447 -20.81 19.45 -17.40
N GLU A 448 -21.81 18.66 -17.72
CA GLU A 448 -23.17 19.19 -17.80
C GLU A 448 -23.68 19.41 -16.39
N ARG A 449 -23.79 20.67 -16.02
CA ARG A 449 -24.17 21.12 -14.67
C ARG A 449 -25.54 20.60 -14.21
N LYS A 450 -26.40 20.10 -15.12
CA LYS A 450 -27.68 19.44 -14.81
C LYS A 450 -27.96 18.33 -15.80
N GLN A 451 -28.48 17.21 -15.30
CA GLN A 451 -29.03 16.22 -16.21
C GLN A 451 -30.21 16.82 -16.98
N PRO A 452 -30.31 16.53 -18.30
CA PRO A 452 -31.40 17.04 -19.11
C PRO A 452 -32.73 16.51 -18.59
N THR A 453 -33.61 17.41 -18.22
CA THR A 453 -34.95 17.06 -17.72
C THR A 453 -35.95 16.96 -18.86
N THR A 454 -35.58 17.44 -20.05
CA THR A 454 -36.41 17.41 -21.24
C THR A 454 -35.66 16.81 -22.43
N GLU A 455 -36.40 16.21 -23.37
CA GLU A 455 -35.84 15.66 -24.60
C GLU A 455 -35.10 16.74 -25.42
N ALA A 456 -35.57 17.98 -25.39
CA ALA A 456 -34.93 19.10 -26.07
C ALA A 456 -33.56 19.44 -25.46
N GLU A 457 -33.42 19.40 -24.13
CA GLU A 457 -32.15 19.56 -23.42
C GLU A 457 -31.20 18.41 -23.75
N TYR A 458 -31.67 17.17 -23.73
CA TYR A 458 -30.89 16.00 -24.09
C TYR A 458 -30.33 16.09 -25.51
N LEU A 459 -31.17 16.46 -26.49
CA LEU A 459 -30.74 16.65 -27.89
C LEU A 459 -29.73 17.79 -28.04
N LYS A 460 -29.94 18.91 -27.32
CA LYS A 460 -29.00 20.03 -27.30
C LYS A 460 -27.64 19.61 -26.73
N GLN A 461 -27.62 18.91 -25.61
CA GLN A 461 -26.39 18.42 -24.98
C GLN A 461 -25.66 17.45 -25.89
N THR A 462 -26.37 16.48 -26.48
CA THR A 462 -25.79 15.53 -27.43
C THR A 462 -25.20 16.23 -28.65
N SER A 463 -25.86 17.28 -29.18
CA SER A 463 -25.34 18.06 -30.30
C SER A 463 -24.06 18.84 -29.92
N LEU A 464 -23.98 19.40 -28.71
CA LEU A 464 -22.79 20.09 -28.23
C LEU A 464 -21.62 19.13 -28.03
N ARG A 465 -21.86 17.94 -27.47
CA ARG A 465 -20.83 16.89 -27.34
C ARG A 465 -20.31 16.46 -28.71
N LYS A 466 -21.20 16.26 -29.67
CA LYS A 466 -20.83 15.90 -31.04
C LYS A 466 -19.97 16.98 -31.69
N ALA A 467 -20.38 18.24 -31.58
CA ALA A 467 -19.62 19.38 -32.13
C ALA A 467 -18.23 19.50 -31.47
N SER A 468 -18.14 19.34 -30.15
CA SER A 468 -16.86 19.34 -29.44
C SER A 468 -15.95 18.18 -29.92
N LYS A 469 -16.49 16.96 -30.05
CA LYS A 469 -15.73 15.80 -30.55
C LYS A 469 -15.25 16.02 -32.00
N GLU A 470 -16.05 16.62 -32.87
CA GLU A 470 -15.68 16.97 -34.23
C GLU A 470 -14.56 18.04 -34.27
N ASN A 471 -14.65 19.09 -33.44
CA ASN A 471 -13.61 20.11 -33.32
C ASN A 471 -12.28 19.51 -32.85
N ILE A 472 -12.30 18.69 -31.80
CA ILE A 472 -11.13 18.00 -31.28
C ILE A 472 -10.51 17.10 -32.35
N SER A 473 -11.33 16.29 -33.03
CA SER A 473 -10.86 15.40 -34.09
C SER A 473 -10.21 16.16 -35.24
N THR A 474 -10.79 17.29 -35.64
CA THR A 474 -10.25 18.15 -36.71
C THR A 474 -8.90 18.74 -36.31
N ALA A 475 -8.79 19.25 -35.08
CA ALA A 475 -7.56 19.83 -34.55
C ALA A 475 -6.45 18.77 -34.38
N MET A 476 -6.79 17.59 -33.89
CA MET A 476 -5.85 16.49 -33.71
C MET A 476 -5.30 15.99 -35.04
N ASN A 477 -6.16 15.84 -36.07
CA ASN A 477 -5.76 15.40 -37.41
C ASN A 477 -4.90 16.44 -38.15
N ALA A 478 -5.08 17.73 -37.86
CA ALA A 478 -4.28 18.80 -38.45
C ALA A 478 -2.92 19.00 -37.77
N SER A 479 -2.71 18.43 -36.60
CA SER A 479 -1.51 18.67 -35.79
C SER A 479 -0.39 17.67 -36.09
N PRO A 480 0.82 18.10 -36.49
CA PRO A 480 1.96 17.22 -36.71
C PRO A 480 2.60 16.73 -35.39
N LEU A 481 2.14 17.19 -34.24
CA LEU A 481 2.64 16.84 -32.92
C LEU A 481 2.31 15.41 -32.50
N PHE A 482 1.33 14.80 -33.20
CA PHE A 482 0.84 13.46 -32.88
C PHE A 482 1.00 12.53 -34.10
N THR A 483 1.47 11.32 -33.83
CA THR A 483 1.61 10.27 -34.87
C THR A 483 0.32 9.45 -35.01
N ALA A 484 -0.42 9.30 -33.93
CA ALA A 484 -1.73 8.62 -33.88
C ALA A 484 -2.50 9.11 -32.64
N TRP A 485 -3.82 9.05 -32.71
CA TRP A 485 -4.69 9.35 -31.57
C TRP A 485 -6.04 8.61 -31.72
N ASN A 486 -6.69 8.32 -30.60
CA ASN A 486 -8.05 7.81 -30.57
C ASN A 486 -8.70 8.07 -29.19
N TYR A 487 -10.01 7.78 -29.10
CA TYR A 487 -10.72 7.68 -27.84
C TYR A 487 -10.76 6.21 -27.44
N SER A 488 -9.97 5.84 -26.42
CA SER A 488 -9.87 4.45 -25.97
C SER A 488 -9.49 4.36 -24.49
N LEU A 489 -9.76 3.22 -23.89
CA LEU A 489 -9.18 2.85 -22.62
C LEU A 489 -7.78 2.28 -22.83
N SER A 490 -6.89 2.51 -21.89
CA SER A 490 -5.60 1.82 -21.87
C SER A 490 -5.79 0.35 -21.49
N PRO A 491 -4.96 -0.58 -22.00
CA PRO A 491 -5.13 -2.00 -21.72
C PRO A 491 -5.13 -2.37 -20.24
N TYR A 492 -4.42 -1.62 -19.39
CA TYR A 492 -4.43 -1.81 -17.93
C TYR A 492 -5.72 -1.33 -17.24
N GLU A 493 -6.59 -0.61 -17.97
CA GLU A 493 -7.92 -0.16 -17.49
C GLU A 493 -9.06 -1.06 -17.99
N TYR A 494 -8.75 -2.10 -18.78
CA TYR A 494 -9.79 -2.99 -19.29
C TYR A 494 -10.54 -3.65 -18.14
N PHE A 495 -11.88 -3.60 -18.23
CA PHE A 495 -12.76 -4.22 -17.25
C PHE A 495 -12.69 -5.75 -17.37
N THR A 496 -11.96 -6.36 -16.46
CA THR A 496 -11.79 -7.82 -16.38
C THR A 496 -12.54 -8.42 -15.19
N GLU A 497 -13.57 -7.73 -14.70
CA GLU A 497 -14.25 -8.11 -13.46
C GLU A 497 -15.43 -9.06 -13.65
N SER A 498 -16.01 -9.07 -14.85
CA SER A 498 -17.18 -9.88 -15.16
C SER A 498 -16.91 -10.79 -16.36
N PRO A 499 -16.30 -11.95 -16.15
CA PRO A 499 -16.11 -12.90 -17.24
C PRO A 499 -17.43 -13.43 -17.74
N VAL A 500 -17.51 -13.64 -19.03
CA VAL A 500 -18.64 -14.29 -19.67
C VAL A 500 -18.32 -15.77 -19.86
N LEU A 501 -19.30 -16.62 -19.64
CA LEU A 501 -19.15 -18.05 -19.85
C LEU A 501 -19.30 -18.40 -21.34
N PHE A 502 -18.27 -19.03 -21.87
CA PHE A 502 -18.24 -19.56 -23.24
C PHE A 502 -17.95 -21.06 -23.24
N ARG A 503 -18.48 -21.74 -24.22
CA ARG A 503 -18.11 -23.12 -24.55
C ARG A 503 -17.68 -23.23 -26.01
N LYS A 504 -16.88 -24.22 -26.30
CA LYS A 504 -16.59 -24.58 -27.70
C LYS A 504 -17.86 -25.15 -28.34
N PHE A 505 -18.13 -24.77 -29.58
CA PHE A 505 -19.33 -25.21 -30.29
C PHE A 505 -19.44 -26.74 -30.33
N GLY A 506 -20.55 -27.26 -29.82
CA GLY A 506 -20.79 -28.69 -29.70
C GLY A 506 -20.26 -29.35 -28.41
N GLU A 507 -19.60 -28.61 -27.53
CA GLU A 507 -19.19 -29.08 -26.17
C GLU A 507 -20.20 -28.63 -25.11
N THR A 508 -20.16 -29.29 -23.95
CA THR A 508 -21.06 -28.97 -22.81
C THR A 508 -20.41 -28.11 -21.76
N ASN A 509 -19.06 -28.07 -21.69
CA ASN A 509 -18.33 -27.42 -20.62
C ASN A 509 -18.10 -25.93 -20.90
N PHE A 510 -18.65 -25.08 -20.04
CA PHE A 510 -18.42 -23.64 -20.07
C PHE A 510 -17.14 -23.26 -19.39
N LYS A 511 -16.45 -22.24 -19.89
CA LYS A 511 -15.23 -21.65 -19.33
C LYS A 511 -15.34 -20.15 -19.32
N GLN A 512 -14.69 -19.50 -18.37
CA GLN A 512 -14.69 -18.05 -18.21
C GLN A 512 -13.80 -17.38 -19.25
N LEU A 513 -14.31 -16.36 -19.93
CA LEU A 513 -13.63 -15.57 -20.93
C LEU A 513 -13.95 -14.09 -20.71
N TYR A 514 -12.94 -13.26 -20.64
CA TYR A 514 -13.11 -11.81 -20.47
C TYR A 514 -13.29 -11.16 -21.84
N CYS A 515 -14.42 -10.46 -22.01
CA CYS A 515 -14.79 -9.87 -23.29
C CYS A 515 -14.61 -8.35 -23.26
N ILE A 516 -13.80 -7.84 -24.19
CA ILE A 516 -13.47 -6.42 -24.29
C ILE A 516 -13.92 -5.90 -25.64
N PRO A 517 -14.87 -4.93 -25.69
CA PRO A 517 -15.21 -4.26 -26.92
C PRO A 517 -14.03 -3.37 -27.36
N ILE A 518 -13.61 -3.50 -28.60
CA ILE A 518 -12.46 -2.79 -29.15
C ILE A 518 -12.57 -2.67 -30.67
N THR A 519 -12.06 -1.60 -31.24
CA THR A 519 -11.98 -1.39 -32.68
C THR A 519 -10.63 -1.85 -33.24
N GLU A 520 -10.54 -2.01 -34.58
CA GLU A 520 -9.26 -2.30 -35.21
C GLU A 520 -8.24 -1.19 -35.01
N GLU A 521 -8.68 0.08 -35.05
CA GLU A 521 -7.84 1.25 -34.84
C GLU A 521 -7.21 1.24 -33.45
N GLU A 522 -7.98 0.85 -32.43
CA GLU A 522 -7.49 0.72 -31.05
C GLU A 522 -6.47 -0.42 -30.91
N ILE A 523 -6.69 -1.57 -31.56
CA ILE A 523 -5.72 -2.68 -31.57
C ILE A 523 -4.38 -2.20 -32.15
N ARG A 524 -4.43 -1.47 -33.28
CA ARG A 524 -3.24 -0.90 -33.93
C ARG A 524 -2.59 0.21 -33.09
N PHE A 525 -3.41 1.05 -32.50
CA PHE A 525 -2.93 2.15 -31.63
C PHE A 525 -2.18 1.62 -30.42
N HIS A 526 -2.70 0.60 -29.74
CA HIS A 526 -2.02 -0.02 -28.60
C HIS A 526 -0.88 -0.95 -29.00
N GLY A 527 -0.70 -1.24 -30.27
CA GLY A 527 0.40 -2.07 -30.77
C GLY A 527 0.28 -3.54 -30.41
N PHE A 528 -0.94 -4.06 -30.23
CA PHE A 528 -1.15 -5.50 -30.02
C PHE A 528 -0.62 -6.30 -31.21
N ARG A 529 0.16 -7.34 -30.92
CA ARG A 529 0.80 -8.16 -31.95
C ARG A 529 -0.09 -9.33 -32.33
N LEU A 530 -0.42 -9.40 -33.64
CA LEU A 530 -1.17 -10.51 -34.18
C LEU A 530 -0.26 -11.74 -34.32
N SER A 531 -0.67 -12.86 -33.70
CA SER A 531 0.06 -14.14 -33.75
C SER A 531 -0.46 -15.04 -34.91
N GLN A 532 -1.79 -15.07 -35.14
CA GLN A 532 -2.40 -15.88 -36.17
C GLN A 532 -3.66 -15.19 -36.72
N GLY A 533 -4.02 -15.48 -37.97
CA GLY A 533 -5.23 -14.96 -38.59
C GLY A 533 -5.14 -13.52 -39.04
N ARG A 534 -6.21 -12.75 -38.84
CA ARG A 534 -6.31 -11.33 -39.21
C ARG A 534 -7.05 -10.51 -38.16
N LEU A 535 -6.87 -9.20 -38.22
CA LEU A 535 -7.72 -8.24 -37.51
C LEU A 535 -9.07 -8.07 -38.25
N TRP A 536 -9.97 -7.29 -37.65
CA TRP A 536 -11.18 -6.87 -38.34
C TRP A 536 -10.82 -5.98 -39.55
N ASP A 537 -11.70 -6.01 -40.54
CA ASP A 537 -11.61 -5.21 -41.76
C ASP A 537 -12.95 -4.49 -41.93
N ALA A 538 -12.95 -3.17 -41.86
CA ALA A 538 -14.16 -2.36 -41.90
C ALA A 538 -15.00 -2.57 -43.18
N ASP A 539 -14.39 -3.04 -44.28
CA ASP A 539 -15.09 -3.31 -45.54
C ASP A 539 -15.82 -4.66 -45.53
N ILE A 540 -15.39 -5.57 -44.63
CA ILE A 540 -15.90 -6.98 -44.62
C ILE A 540 -16.59 -7.29 -43.29
N ASP A 541 -16.16 -6.71 -42.21
CA ASP A 541 -16.63 -7.01 -40.84
C ASP A 541 -17.42 -5.81 -40.30
N HIS A 542 -18.66 -6.04 -39.89
CA HIS A 542 -19.50 -4.98 -39.34
C HIS A 542 -19.72 -5.14 -37.85
N GLU A 543 -19.99 -4.03 -37.17
CA GLU A 543 -20.33 -4.02 -35.75
C GLU A 543 -21.53 -4.96 -35.51
N GLY A 544 -21.41 -5.80 -34.45
CA GLY A 544 -22.45 -6.79 -34.11
C GLY A 544 -22.33 -8.11 -34.87
N GLU A 545 -21.35 -8.32 -35.75
CA GLU A 545 -21.09 -9.65 -36.32
C GLU A 545 -20.47 -10.59 -35.24
N ALA A 546 -20.78 -11.91 -35.43
CA ALA A 546 -20.30 -12.95 -34.51
C ALA A 546 -18.81 -13.31 -34.73
N LYS A 547 -17.91 -12.36 -34.58
CA LYS A 547 -16.47 -12.55 -34.77
C LYS A 547 -15.68 -12.15 -33.51
N LEU A 548 -14.66 -12.96 -33.15
CA LEU A 548 -13.79 -12.74 -32.02
C LEU A 548 -12.33 -12.75 -32.46
N ILE A 549 -11.51 -11.95 -31.73
CA ILE A 549 -10.08 -12.10 -31.71
C ILE A 549 -9.71 -12.51 -30.28
N LEU A 550 -8.97 -13.60 -30.10
CA LEU A 550 -8.56 -14.11 -28.80
C LEU A 550 -7.10 -13.79 -28.50
N ASN A 551 -6.73 -13.74 -27.21
CA ASN A 551 -5.31 -13.86 -26.87
C ASN A 551 -4.87 -15.34 -26.81
N GLN A 552 -3.55 -15.58 -26.76
CA GLN A 552 -3.01 -16.94 -26.72
C GLN A 552 -3.49 -17.73 -25.51
N LYS A 553 -3.67 -17.04 -24.36
CA LYS A 553 -4.20 -17.64 -23.13
C LYS A 553 -5.62 -18.18 -23.30
N ALA A 554 -6.48 -17.45 -23.98
CA ALA A 554 -7.85 -17.91 -24.30
C ALA A 554 -7.81 -19.09 -25.25
N MET A 555 -6.95 -19.06 -26.27
CA MET A 555 -6.75 -20.20 -27.20
C MET A 555 -6.35 -21.47 -26.43
N GLN A 556 -5.39 -21.36 -25.51
CA GLN A 556 -4.95 -22.48 -24.66
C GLN A 556 -6.08 -22.96 -23.73
N LEU A 557 -6.84 -22.03 -23.13
CA LEU A 557 -7.95 -22.36 -22.24
C LEU A 557 -8.96 -23.28 -22.93
N PHE A 558 -9.31 -23.01 -24.21
CA PHE A 558 -10.25 -23.82 -24.97
C PHE A 558 -9.60 -25.03 -25.65
N GLY A 559 -8.28 -25.24 -25.53
CA GLY A 559 -7.58 -26.36 -26.14
C GLY A 559 -7.67 -26.37 -27.69
N LEU A 560 -7.54 -25.18 -28.29
CA LEU A 560 -7.68 -25.02 -29.74
C LEU A 560 -6.29 -25.18 -30.37
N GLU A 561 -6.06 -26.31 -31.09
CA GLU A 561 -4.84 -26.51 -31.89
C GLU A 561 -4.84 -25.63 -33.16
N SER A 562 -6.01 -25.45 -33.77
CA SER A 562 -6.27 -24.52 -34.87
C SER A 562 -7.45 -23.65 -34.48
N ALA A 563 -7.11 -22.42 -34.02
CA ALA A 563 -8.14 -21.53 -33.48
C ALA A 563 -8.93 -20.79 -34.59
N ILE A 564 -8.29 -20.51 -35.72
CA ILE A 564 -8.93 -19.76 -36.80
C ILE A 564 -10.11 -20.56 -37.40
N ASN A 565 -11.25 -19.89 -37.54
CA ASN A 565 -12.54 -20.44 -37.92
C ASN A 565 -13.21 -21.38 -36.90
N ALA A 566 -12.59 -21.65 -35.74
CA ALA A 566 -13.27 -22.28 -34.62
C ALA A 566 -14.41 -21.39 -34.09
N ARG A 567 -15.42 -22.02 -33.48
CA ARG A 567 -16.59 -21.31 -32.97
C ARG A 567 -16.73 -21.48 -31.48
N LEU A 568 -17.01 -20.37 -30.81
CA LEU A 568 -17.33 -20.33 -29.38
C LEU A 568 -18.78 -19.86 -29.18
N GLU A 569 -19.49 -20.49 -28.27
CA GLU A 569 -20.87 -20.21 -27.92
C GLU A 569 -20.95 -19.54 -26.56
N PRO A 570 -21.51 -18.32 -26.47
CA PRO A 570 -21.70 -17.67 -25.18
C PRO A 570 -22.90 -18.24 -24.44
N GLN A 571 -22.87 -18.26 -23.11
CA GLN A 571 -24.01 -18.66 -22.28
C GLN A 571 -25.10 -17.58 -22.26
N GLN A 572 -24.72 -16.32 -22.41
CA GLN A 572 -25.61 -15.15 -22.42
C GLN A 572 -25.29 -14.25 -23.62
N PRO A 573 -26.29 -13.50 -24.14
CA PRO A 573 -26.03 -12.55 -25.21
C PRO A 573 -24.98 -11.49 -24.81
N LEU A 574 -24.07 -11.18 -25.73
CA LEU A 574 -23.07 -10.12 -25.53
C LEU A 574 -23.52 -8.84 -26.26
N TRP A 575 -23.28 -7.70 -25.63
CA TRP A 575 -23.46 -6.41 -26.29
C TRP A 575 -22.40 -6.21 -27.39
N PRO A 576 -22.73 -5.65 -28.57
CA PRO A 576 -24.05 -5.11 -28.98
C PRO A 576 -25.06 -6.15 -29.46
N ARG A 577 -24.67 -7.40 -29.58
CA ARG A 577 -25.58 -8.49 -30.02
C ARG A 577 -26.51 -8.91 -28.88
N ARG A 578 -27.73 -9.28 -29.30
CA ARG A 578 -28.74 -9.79 -28.34
C ARG A 578 -29.13 -11.26 -28.63
N ASP A 579 -28.30 -11.97 -29.41
CA ASP A 579 -28.49 -13.38 -29.72
C ASP A 579 -27.40 -14.28 -29.09
N LEU A 580 -27.64 -15.59 -29.12
CA LEU A 580 -26.72 -16.62 -28.64
C LEU A 580 -25.99 -17.34 -29.77
N ASN A 581 -25.91 -16.76 -30.96
CA ASN A 581 -25.24 -17.41 -32.10
C ASN A 581 -23.73 -17.56 -31.81
N PRO A 582 -23.14 -18.68 -32.26
CA PRO A 582 -21.73 -18.92 -32.07
C PRO A 582 -20.86 -17.85 -32.72
N TYR A 583 -19.85 -17.39 -32.00
CA TYR A 583 -18.83 -16.46 -32.49
C TYR A 583 -17.73 -17.23 -33.23
N GLN A 584 -17.32 -16.76 -34.38
CA GLN A 584 -16.20 -17.28 -35.16
C GLN A 584 -14.89 -16.58 -34.75
N ILE A 585 -13.83 -17.34 -34.47
CA ILE A 585 -12.51 -16.81 -34.22
C ILE A 585 -11.83 -16.46 -35.53
N ILE A 586 -11.44 -15.18 -35.70
CA ILE A 586 -10.77 -14.68 -36.92
C ILE A 586 -9.30 -14.38 -36.72
N GLY A 587 -8.88 -14.14 -35.49
CA GLY A 587 -7.50 -13.78 -35.17
C GLY A 587 -7.09 -14.19 -33.75
N ILE A 588 -5.78 -14.32 -33.55
CA ILE A 588 -5.16 -14.53 -32.24
C ILE A 588 -4.07 -13.48 -32.05
N VAL A 589 -4.17 -12.73 -30.98
CA VAL A 589 -3.09 -11.81 -30.54
C VAL A 589 -2.19 -12.49 -29.51
N GLU A 590 -0.96 -12.00 -29.40
CA GLU A 590 -0.05 -12.42 -28.33
C GLU A 590 -0.65 -12.09 -26.97
N ASP A 591 -0.15 -12.74 -25.92
CA ASP A 591 -0.60 -12.47 -24.55
C ASP A 591 -0.14 -11.07 -24.11
N PHE A 592 -0.97 -10.42 -23.32
CA PHE A 592 -0.72 -9.09 -22.75
C PHE A 592 -1.27 -9.00 -21.34
N TYR A 593 -0.78 -8.02 -20.56
CA TYR A 593 -1.13 -7.86 -19.16
C TYR A 593 -2.14 -6.72 -18.96
N CYS A 594 -3.31 -7.03 -18.36
CA CYS A 594 -4.34 -6.06 -17.99
C CYS A 594 -4.31 -5.77 -16.50
N GLY A 595 -3.31 -5.07 -16.01
CA GLY A 595 -3.21 -4.75 -14.58
C GLY A 595 -1.88 -5.16 -13.96
N HIS A 596 -1.90 -5.37 -12.64
CA HIS A 596 -0.69 -5.68 -11.88
C HIS A 596 -0.11 -7.06 -12.22
N LEU A 597 1.20 -7.14 -12.47
CA LEU A 597 1.90 -8.37 -12.89
C LEU A 597 1.92 -9.51 -11.85
N SER A 598 1.44 -9.28 -10.62
CA SER A 598 1.19 -10.36 -9.67
C SER A 598 -0.01 -11.24 -10.05
N GLN A 599 -0.85 -10.76 -10.96
CA GLN A 599 -1.98 -11.51 -11.48
C GLN A 599 -1.57 -12.27 -12.75
N PRO A 600 -2.11 -13.47 -12.96
CA PRO A 600 -1.83 -14.22 -14.19
C PRO A 600 -2.42 -13.51 -15.40
N VAL A 601 -1.85 -13.78 -16.59
CA VAL A 601 -2.46 -13.36 -17.85
C VAL A 601 -3.85 -13.94 -17.97
N LEU A 602 -4.84 -13.08 -18.23
CA LEU A 602 -6.24 -13.48 -18.34
C LEU A 602 -6.59 -14.00 -19.74
N PRO A 603 -7.53 -14.95 -19.85
CA PRO A 603 -8.08 -15.37 -21.15
C PRO A 603 -9.04 -14.29 -21.67
N ILE A 604 -8.62 -13.56 -22.70
CA ILE A 604 -9.33 -12.39 -23.22
C ILE A 604 -9.82 -12.65 -24.65
N ALA A 605 -11.03 -12.18 -24.92
CA ALA A 605 -11.60 -12.06 -26.25
C ALA A 605 -11.90 -10.60 -26.56
N PHE A 606 -11.43 -10.13 -27.70
CA PHE A 606 -11.83 -8.86 -28.25
C PHE A 606 -13.11 -9.06 -29.10
N ILE A 607 -14.09 -8.18 -28.90
CA ILE A 607 -15.34 -8.09 -29.61
C ILE A 607 -15.32 -6.79 -30.42
N TYR A 608 -15.72 -6.85 -31.71
CA TYR A 608 -15.75 -5.64 -32.53
C TYR A 608 -16.87 -4.70 -32.07
N GLY A 609 -16.47 -3.50 -31.67
CA GLY A 609 -17.39 -2.46 -31.22
C GLY A 609 -16.71 -1.36 -30.44
N GLU A 610 -17.37 -0.22 -30.37
CA GLU A 610 -16.90 0.90 -29.52
C GLU A 610 -17.20 0.62 -28.06
N THR A 611 -16.32 1.09 -27.17
CA THR A 611 -16.54 1.05 -25.73
C THR A 611 -17.57 2.12 -25.35
N TYR A 612 -18.74 1.73 -24.84
CA TYR A 612 -19.85 2.65 -24.51
C TYR A 612 -19.71 3.31 -23.12
N LEU A 613 -18.52 3.62 -22.69
CA LEU A 613 -18.33 4.41 -21.48
C LEU A 613 -18.51 5.90 -21.79
N SER A 614 -19.30 6.59 -20.99
CA SER A 614 -19.61 8.00 -21.20
C SER A 614 -18.39 8.94 -21.11
N GLN A 615 -17.28 8.45 -20.64
CA GLN A 615 -16.08 9.22 -20.30
C GLN A 615 -14.81 8.50 -20.76
N ILE A 616 -14.70 8.21 -22.08
CA ILE A 616 -13.50 7.62 -22.64
C ILE A 616 -12.47 8.72 -22.87
N PRO A 617 -11.25 8.61 -22.32
CA PRO A 617 -10.19 9.60 -22.52
C PRO A 617 -9.72 9.60 -23.99
N LEU A 618 -9.27 10.76 -24.44
CA LEU A 618 -8.47 10.86 -25.66
C LEU A 618 -7.05 10.40 -25.32
N GLN A 619 -6.54 9.46 -26.07
CA GLN A 619 -5.15 9.02 -26.04
C GLN A 619 -4.42 9.43 -27.32
N ALA A 620 -3.20 9.95 -27.20
CA ALA A 620 -2.43 10.38 -28.36
C ALA A 620 -0.96 9.99 -28.23
N LYS A 621 -0.40 9.41 -29.30
CA LYS A 621 1.02 9.11 -29.44
C LYS A 621 1.76 10.39 -29.87
N ILE A 622 2.60 10.93 -29.04
CA ILE A 622 3.37 12.16 -29.27
C ILE A 622 4.55 11.87 -30.19
N ALA A 623 4.74 12.74 -31.19
CA ALA A 623 5.90 12.70 -32.06
C ALA A 623 7.22 12.90 -31.26
N PRO A 624 8.30 12.20 -31.59
CA PRO A 624 9.57 12.29 -30.85
C PRO A 624 10.07 13.74 -30.72
N GLY A 625 10.41 14.13 -29.50
CA GLY A 625 10.96 15.46 -29.20
C GLY A 625 9.94 16.58 -28.99
N HIS A 626 8.64 16.34 -29.20
CA HIS A 626 7.57 17.38 -29.11
C HIS A 626 6.70 17.29 -27.85
N GLN A 627 7.19 16.65 -26.78
CA GLN A 627 6.36 16.39 -25.59
C GLN A 627 5.78 17.66 -24.95
N LYS A 628 6.58 18.74 -24.83
CA LYS A 628 6.12 20.00 -24.22
C LYS A 628 5.10 20.72 -25.11
N ASP A 629 5.36 20.75 -26.41
CA ASP A 629 4.50 21.43 -27.38
C ASP A 629 3.15 20.70 -27.50
N ALA A 630 3.18 19.35 -27.46
CA ALA A 630 1.99 18.52 -27.50
C ALA A 630 1.11 18.73 -26.25
N VAL A 631 1.69 18.81 -25.06
CA VAL A 631 0.93 19.09 -23.84
C VAL A 631 0.31 20.48 -23.87
N ALA A 632 1.06 21.51 -24.28
CA ALA A 632 0.54 22.87 -24.41
C ALA A 632 -0.58 22.96 -25.48
N PHE A 633 -0.46 22.22 -26.59
CA PHE A 633 -1.51 22.14 -27.59
C PHE A 633 -2.78 21.51 -27.03
N LEU A 634 -2.66 20.38 -26.28
CA LEU A 634 -3.79 19.71 -25.66
C LEU A 634 -4.45 20.55 -24.57
N GLU A 635 -3.66 21.35 -23.83
CA GLU A 635 -4.18 22.29 -22.83
C GLU A 635 -5.04 23.38 -23.50
N ASN A 636 -4.56 23.99 -24.58
CA ASN A 636 -5.35 24.97 -25.33
C ASN A 636 -6.61 24.33 -25.92
N LEU A 637 -6.48 23.17 -26.51
CA LEU A 637 -7.61 22.43 -27.09
C LEU A 637 -8.65 22.05 -26.02
N HIS A 638 -8.19 21.69 -24.82
CA HIS A 638 -9.06 21.39 -23.68
C HIS A 638 -9.82 22.64 -23.24
N ASN A 639 -9.14 23.76 -23.06
CA ASN A 639 -9.77 25.03 -22.62
C ASN A 639 -10.86 25.51 -23.59
N ASP A 640 -10.72 25.18 -24.88
CA ASP A 640 -11.72 25.59 -25.91
C ASP A 640 -12.92 24.60 -25.99
N ASN A 641 -12.74 23.33 -25.60
CA ASN A 641 -13.70 22.24 -25.87
C ASN A 641 -14.21 21.48 -24.64
N ALA A 642 -13.63 21.68 -23.47
CA ALA A 642 -14.00 20.99 -22.25
C ALA A 642 -14.16 21.94 -21.07
N ASP A 643 -14.84 21.51 -20.03
CA ASP A 643 -14.97 22.23 -18.77
C ASP A 643 -13.99 21.59 -17.75
N GLY A 644 -13.58 22.36 -16.75
CA GLY A 644 -12.75 21.83 -15.67
C GLY A 644 -11.25 22.14 -15.83
N ALA A 645 -10.47 21.62 -14.90
CA ALA A 645 -9.02 21.76 -14.95
C ALA A 645 -8.43 20.81 -16.01
N PHE A 646 -7.46 21.30 -16.77
CA PHE A 646 -6.72 20.46 -17.69
C PHE A 646 -5.86 19.46 -16.88
N ASN A 647 -6.22 18.19 -16.97
CA ASN A 647 -5.48 17.11 -16.37
C ASN A 647 -5.04 16.12 -17.45
N TYR A 648 -3.76 15.79 -17.44
CA TYR A 648 -3.20 14.79 -18.33
C TYR A 648 -2.31 13.80 -17.57
N THR A 649 -2.20 12.60 -18.09
CA THR A 649 -1.29 11.58 -17.61
C THR A 649 -0.56 10.93 -18.78
N PHE A 650 0.59 10.34 -18.51
CA PHE A 650 1.25 9.47 -19.49
C PHE A 650 0.93 8.01 -19.17
N ALA A 651 0.60 7.23 -20.20
CA ALA A 651 0.28 5.81 -20.04
C ALA A 651 1.37 5.05 -19.29
N LYS A 652 2.64 5.34 -19.57
CA LYS A 652 3.79 4.79 -18.84
C LYS A 652 3.77 5.14 -17.35
N GLN A 653 3.45 6.38 -17.01
CA GLN A 653 3.40 6.81 -15.61
C GLN A 653 2.24 6.14 -14.86
N GLU A 654 1.10 5.92 -15.52
CA GLU A 654 -0.02 5.21 -14.93
C GLU A 654 0.32 3.74 -14.66
N VAL A 655 0.99 3.08 -15.60
CA VAL A 655 1.53 1.72 -15.38
C VAL A 655 2.56 1.70 -14.26
N GLU A 656 3.48 2.67 -14.20
CA GLU A 656 4.43 2.79 -13.09
C GLU A 656 3.73 3.00 -11.73
N ASN A 657 2.60 3.69 -11.71
CA ASN A 657 1.80 3.92 -10.50
C ASN A 657 1.16 2.62 -9.98
N LEU A 658 0.87 1.63 -10.84
CA LEU A 658 0.42 0.31 -10.40
C LEU A 658 1.43 -0.37 -9.47
N TYR A 659 2.74 -0.08 -9.68
CA TYR A 659 3.84 -0.63 -8.89
C TYR A 659 4.34 0.30 -7.77
N LYS A 660 3.62 1.40 -7.48
CA LYS A 660 4.02 2.35 -6.42
C LYS A 660 4.18 1.66 -5.07
N SER A 661 3.27 0.76 -4.74
CA SER A 661 3.32 -0.02 -3.50
C SER A 661 4.55 -0.94 -3.45
N ASP A 662 4.85 -1.66 -4.54
CA ASP A 662 6.00 -2.55 -4.62
C ASP A 662 7.33 -1.79 -4.55
N LYS A 663 7.37 -0.61 -5.16
CA LYS A 663 8.51 0.31 -5.05
C LYS A 663 8.73 0.77 -3.61
N GLN A 664 7.68 1.17 -2.91
CA GLN A 664 7.76 1.56 -1.50
C GLN A 664 8.25 0.41 -0.62
N ILE A 665 7.74 -0.80 -0.85
CA ILE A 665 8.18 -2.01 -0.16
C ILE A 665 9.67 -2.26 -0.41
N THR A 666 10.10 -2.27 -1.67
CA THR A 666 11.50 -2.50 -2.05
C THR A 666 12.44 -1.50 -1.38
N ILE A 667 12.08 -0.21 -1.39
CA ILE A 667 12.86 0.85 -0.75
C ILE A 667 12.91 0.61 0.77
N THR A 668 11.80 0.26 1.38
CA THR A 668 11.68 0.00 2.83
C THR A 668 12.60 -1.16 3.26
N TYR A 669 12.53 -2.29 2.57
CA TYR A 669 13.40 -3.44 2.89
C TYR A 669 14.87 -3.15 2.61
N SER A 670 15.18 -2.43 1.54
CA SER A 670 16.56 -2.01 1.23
C SER A 670 17.14 -1.09 2.31
N PHE A 671 16.33 -0.16 2.81
CA PHE A 671 16.70 0.70 3.93
C PHE A 671 17.01 -0.11 5.20
N PHE A 672 16.14 -1.04 5.59
CA PHE A 672 16.38 -1.86 6.78
C PHE A 672 17.52 -2.86 6.62
N ALA A 673 17.75 -3.39 5.42
CA ALA A 673 18.94 -4.19 5.12
C ALA A 673 20.23 -3.36 5.26
N PHE A 674 20.24 -2.12 4.73
CA PHE A 674 21.34 -1.18 4.91
C PHE A 674 21.59 -0.87 6.40
N MET A 675 20.54 -0.63 7.18
CA MET A 675 20.65 -0.40 8.62
C MET A 675 21.23 -1.60 9.37
N ALA A 676 20.83 -2.83 8.99
CA ALA A 676 21.39 -4.04 9.57
C ALA A 676 22.89 -4.19 9.27
N ILE A 677 23.31 -3.88 8.04
CA ILE A 677 24.75 -3.85 7.66
C ILE A 677 25.50 -2.82 8.51
N LEU A 678 24.95 -1.62 8.65
CA LEU A 678 25.55 -0.52 9.40
C LEU A 678 25.73 -0.89 10.89
N ILE A 679 24.69 -1.45 11.52
CA ILE A 679 24.74 -1.94 12.90
C ILE A 679 25.80 -3.04 13.06
N SER A 680 25.84 -3.99 12.12
CA SER A 680 26.81 -5.08 12.11
C SER A 680 28.24 -4.57 11.93
N SER A 681 28.45 -3.56 11.08
CA SER A 681 29.74 -2.93 10.85
C SER A 681 30.24 -2.18 12.09
N ILE A 682 29.34 -1.50 12.81
CA ILE A 682 29.66 -0.83 14.10
C ILE A 682 30.13 -1.86 15.12
N ALA A 683 29.49 -3.03 15.21
CA ALA A 683 29.89 -4.12 16.08
C ALA A 683 31.29 -4.64 15.75
N LEU A 684 31.53 -4.93 14.47
CA LEU A 684 32.82 -5.42 13.99
C LEU A 684 33.94 -4.41 14.31
N PHE A 685 33.69 -3.12 14.05
CA PHE A 685 34.63 -2.07 14.36
C PHE A 685 34.98 -2.04 15.86
N GLY A 686 33.98 -2.11 16.74
CA GLY A 686 34.20 -2.15 18.20
C GLY A 686 35.02 -3.36 18.65
N LEU A 687 34.76 -4.52 18.06
CA LEU A 687 35.50 -5.76 18.35
C LEU A 687 36.92 -5.73 17.81
N SER A 688 37.12 -5.23 16.60
CA SER A 688 38.46 -5.05 16.02
C SER A 688 39.34 -4.15 16.88
N LEU A 689 38.78 -3.05 17.38
CA LEU A 689 39.48 -2.18 18.33
C LEU A 689 39.91 -2.92 19.61
N PHE A 690 39.06 -3.82 20.10
CA PHE A 690 39.38 -4.64 21.27
C PHE A 690 40.53 -5.63 20.99
N ASP A 691 40.44 -6.37 19.90
CA ASP A 691 41.44 -7.36 19.54
C ASP A 691 42.82 -6.71 19.28
N ILE A 692 42.86 -5.53 18.66
CA ILE A 692 44.09 -4.73 18.50
C ILE A 692 44.64 -4.31 19.85
N GLN A 693 43.82 -3.81 20.79
CA GLN A 693 44.26 -3.43 22.09
C GLN A 693 44.77 -4.59 22.93
N GLN A 694 44.20 -5.78 22.78
CA GLN A 694 44.66 -6.97 23.47
C GLN A 694 46.03 -7.44 22.97
N ARG A 695 46.29 -7.31 21.68
CA ARG A 695 47.54 -7.72 21.01
C ARG A 695 48.58 -6.59 20.85
N TYR A 696 48.33 -5.42 21.47
CA TYR A 696 49.16 -4.26 21.30
C TYR A 696 50.67 -4.53 21.56
N ARG A 697 50.99 -5.34 22.59
CA ARG A 697 52.35 -5.73 22.91
C ARG A 697 52.96 -6.63 21.84
N GLU A 698 52.22 -7.60 21.31
CA GLU A 698 52.62 -8.49 20.24
C GLU A 698 52.90 -7.69 18.96
N ILE A 699 51.98 -6.81 18.59
CA ILE A 699 52.12 -5.93 17.43
C ILE A 699 53.33 -5.01 17.58
N ALA A 700 53.55 -4.44 18.78
CA ALA A 700 54.70 -3.58 19.02
C ALA A 700 56.01 -4.34 18.91
N ILE A 701 56.12 -5.54 19.46
CA ILE A 701 57.31 -6.41 19.32
C ILE A 701 57.59 -6.74 17.84
N ARG A 702 56.57 -7.14 17.10
CA ARG A 702 56.74 -7.44 15.68
C ARG A 702 57.15 -6.24 14.84
N LYS A 703 56.58 -5.06 15.18
CA LYS A 703 56.95 -3.79 14.53
C LYS A 703 58.44 -3.40 14.79
N VAL A 704 58.90 -3.65 16.01
CA VAL A 704 60.34 -3.47 16.35
C VAL A 704 61.24 -4.45 15.58
N HIS A 705 60.72 -5.65 15.28
CA HIS A 705 61.44 -6.67 14.48
C HIS A 705 61.25 -6.49 12.98
N GLY A 706 60.70 -5.34 12.51
CA GLY A 706 60.67 -5.00 11.08
C GLY A 706 59.42 -5.44 10.32
N ALA A 707 58.34 -5.90 11.02
CA ALA A 707 57.10 -6.25 10.34
C ALA A 707 56.41 -5.04 9.69
N THR A 708 56.01 -5.20 8.45
CA THR A 708 55.32 -4.18 7.65
C THR A 708 53.87 -3.98 8.10
N HIS A 709 53.28 -2.82 7.78
CA HIS A 709 51.87 -2.56 8.04
C HIS A 709 50.96 -3.58 7.38
N LYS A 710 51.26 -4.07 6.17
CA LYS A 710 50.49 -5.09 5.45
C LYS A 710 50.48 -6.44 6.17
N GLU A 711 51.61 -6.88 6.69
CA GLU A 711 51.73 -8.13 7.45
C GLU A 711 50.96 -8.08 8.78
N ILE A 712 50.99 -6.94 9.45
CA ILE A 712 50.20 -6.72 10.66
C ILE A 712 48.70 -6.70 10.37
N LEU A 713 48.26 -6.06 9.28
CA LEU A 713 46.88 -6.05 8.83
C LEU A 713 46.39 -7.45 8.42
N LEU A 714 47.17 -8.20 7.64
CA LEU A 714 46.86 -9.57 7.21
C LEU A 714 46.70 -10.50 8.43
N LEU A 715 47.55 -10.39 9.41
CA LEU A 715 47.47 -11.15 10.66
C LEU A 715 46.24 -10.79 11.50
N SER A 716 45.86 -9.52 11.51
CA SER A 716 44.64 -9.04 12.14
C SER A 716 43.37 -9.58 11.44
N LEU A 717 43.38 -9.62 10.09
CA LEU A 717 42.27 -10.13 9.27
C LEU A 717 42.08 -11.65 9.37
N ILE A 718 43.17 -12.43 9.49
CA ILE A 718 43.10 -13.91 9.60
C ILE A 718 42.48 -14.35 10.94
N HIS A 719 42.53 -13.49 11.96
CA HIS A 719 42.08 -13.83 13.31
C HIS A 719 40.77 -13.14 13.73
N ILE A 720 40.18 -12.30 12.87
CA ILE A 720 38.81 -11.79 12.99
C ILE A 720 37.85 -12.75 12.34
#